data_ad76eaaf8f960762a679bd3497a01bf4
#
_entry.id   ad76eaaf8f960762a679bd3497a01bf4
#
_cell.length_a   1.000
_cell.length_b   1.000
_cell.length_c   1.000
_cell.angle_alpha   90.00
_cell.angle_beta   90.00
_cell.angle_gamma   90.00
#
_symmetry.space_group_name_H-M   'P 1'
#
loop_
_entity.id
_entity.type
_entity.pdbx_description
1 polymer ?
#
loop_
_entity_poly.entity_id
_entity_poly.type
_entity_poly.pdbx_seq_one_letter_code
_entity_poly.pdbx_strand_id
1 'polypeptide(L)'
;MEAAVHLTSWFFKTAIALLAACGGLWAAGPLDFGMAEYRKALEARGLAPERNQILTEFSMVLSGDGFSITGNIIRGGSQRGLMYGLLEAAEQIRRLGHLAPAKVDPPNQMRGIRWFLHNEELERGWYYDHEHWRAFFEMLARNRYNRFNLVFAHQTDYLAPPYPFWVEVPEFPQVRAKGVTAEQRAKNLETLKFIAQTANEYGIDFTLGVWEHDIQRGMTPSVEGLTPENIGPYSYAALKMVLQACPGIRSVQMRTNGESGIPADRQVAFYRDYVFKALRDTGRLVQLDLRGWLMQSGLMEAALNAKVPLRLSSKYWAEDLGRPYPPAETWPNYSFLNFLEKPPVSERPRLWQFYWELWGLGSHRLLMWGDPEYVKRAVATFPMSGAAGFEIDPPLAQKGFGNRPGQWGVFTEAQQGRVFWKWEWERYWLFYLLWGRLSYNPEESERVWMDEFQRRFGAAGKDVFEATRNASKVLNEIVAVHLADPNMYIWPEINPGGLIDSYADVRPSDWSYVASFEENARNRLEGRGSAKHTAVQTADHFHSYALATEQAVARAQAVLGDGHKEWSGTKPDLDVLTLLARYHGRKQMAADHLVWFEHTNDETALYAAQREVSGALLVWLQLVKLTDGLYPGEMAFGPEDVGHWKDKLAYPQNDVQTLKERVELWKKYGRADYGFDFGGPVKDARENSYRQNRSVEQSNVLAGFAAVSPETVFDEQRGYGWVQAGGLTANALPLVPYAEVRAVARDPRNLPANLLLGDSIEGTGGQIFRVKVKGEEFKALLIKPDGSADEKVVRAQAGVLDVAMPEGAWKYGGLILQNAAPPPIPQRWPNPVAKPTIEHNAPKLIFAGKPIQLLLRVYPFNNVKTVRLHYRPLNQLAVWKAMDAPPQHALFSLTAEDTDPHWDLQYYFEILNNEGSGWFYPDPAQARPYFVATVQIEVPPPPPPPAAPPPNESAPPPGGAVK
;
A
#
# COMPACT_ATOMS: atom_id res chain seq x y z
N MET A 1 -15.48 34.78 -49.00
CA MET A 1 -15.15 33.87 -47.88
C MET A 1 -14.42 32.60 -48.33
N GLU A 2 -14.62 32.15 -49.56
CA GLU A 2 -13.88 30.95 -50.11
C GLU A 2 -12.41 31.21 -50.44
N ALA A 3 -12.04 32.43 -50.82
CA ALA A 3 -10.63 32.76 -51.13
C ALA A 3 -9.69 32.78 -49.91
N ALA A 4 -10.21 33.03 -48.70
CA ALA A 4 -9.40 33.04 -47.46
C ALA A 4 -9.10 31.65 -46.95
N VAL A 5 -9.94 30.66 -47.23
CA VAL A 5 -9.76 29.27 -46.85
C VAL A 5 -8.70 28.54 -47.70
N HIS A 6 -8.56 28.93 -48.97
CA HIS A 6 -7.52 28.36 -49.86
C HIS A 6 -6.12 28.90 -49.57
N LEU A 7 -5.96 30.16 -49.13
CA LEU A 7 -4.66 30.74 -48.74
C LEU A 7 -4.11 30.15 -47.45
N THR A 8 -4.94 29.89 -46.44
CA THR A 8 -4.50 29.23 -45.19
C THR A 8 -4.10 27.78 -45.41
N SER A 9 -4.78 27.03 -46.29
CA SER A 9 -4.43 25.67 -46.65
C SER A 9 -3.11 25.56 -47.41
N TRP A 10 -2.81 26.56 -48.27
CA TRP A 10 -1.55 26.57 -49.03
C TRP A 10 -0.33 26.93 -48.15
N PHE A 11 -0.46 27.90 -47.24
CA PHE A 11 0.57 28.25 -46.27
C PHE A 11 0.89 27.08 -45.31
N PHE A 12 -0.12 26.34 -44.88
CA PHE A 12 0.09 25.15 -44.01
C PHE A 12 0.80 24.01 -44.77
N LYS A 13 0.43 23.75 -46.02
CA LYS A 13 1.09 22.70 -46.85
C LYS A 13 2.51 23.08 -47.21
N THR A 14 2.83 24.32 -47.44
CA THR A 14 4.17 24.80 -47.76
C THR A 14 5.06 24.88 -46.53
N ALA A 15 4.51 25.20 -45.33
CA ALA A 15 5.26 25.16 -44.09
C ALA A 15 5.67 23.71 -43.68
N ILE A 16 4.80 22.72 -43.95
CA ILE A 16 5.09 21.30 -43.70
C ILE A 16 6.15 20.79 -44.70
N ALA A 17 6.12 21.22 -45.97
CA ALA A 17 7.10 20.83 -46.98
C ALA A 17 8.49 21.47 -46.75
N LEU A 18 8.54 22.71 -46.22
CA LEU A 18 9.80 23.37 -45.87
C LEU A 18 10.45 22.81 -44.58
N LEU A 19 9.64 22.32 -43.65
CA LEU A 19 10.14 21.61 -42.46
C LEU A 19 10.73 20.21 -42.78
N ALA A 20 10.29 19.59 -43.88
CA ALA A 20 10.83 18.31 -44.35
C ALA A 20 12.14 18.42 -45.13
N ALA A 21 12.55 19.59 -45.56
CA ALA A 21 13.77 19.83 -46.36
C ALA A 21 14.98 20.26 -45.51
N CYS A 22 14.81 20.63 -44.25
CA CYS A 22 15.91 20.85 -43.32
C CYS A 22 16.27 19.50 -42.68
N GLY A 23 17.19 18.73 -43.28
CA GLY A 23 17.75 17.49 -42.77
C GLY A 23 18.60 17.66 -41.50
N GLY A 24 17.97 18.13 -40.43
CA GLY A 24 18.49 18.01 -39.08
C GLY A 24 18.01 16.67 -38.52
N LEU A 25 18.89 15.93 -37.89
CA LEU A 25 18.59 14.70 -37.13
C LEU A 25 17.48 14.99 -36.12
N TRP A 26 16.21 14.80 -36.51
CA TRP A 26 15.10 14.79 -35.61
C TRP A 26 15.20 13.49 -34.81
N ALA A 27 15.33 13.60 -33.47
CA ALA A 27 15.21 12.45 -32.60
C ALA A 27 13.86 11.77 -32.89
N ALA A 28 13.87 10.44 -33.02
CA ALA A 28 12.66 9.65 -33.20
C ALA A 28 11.70 9.99 -32.05
N GLY A 29 10.43 10.26 -32.38
CA GLY A 29 9.42 10.66 -31.40
C GLY A 29 8.36 9.57 -31.18
N PRO A 30 7.39 9.80 -30.27
CA PRO A 30 6.34 8.81 -30.00
C PRO A 30 5.57 8.38 -31.25
N LEU A 31 5.32 9.30 -32.17
CA LEU A 31 4.62 9.02 -33.43
C LEU A 31 5.41 8.06 -34.30
N ASP A 32 6.74 8.23 -34.40
CA ASP A 32 7.64 7.37 -35.19
C ASP A 32 7.66 5.95 -34.65
N PHE A 33 7.70 5.80 -33.32
CA PHE A 33 7.59 4.50 -32.67
C PHE A 33 6.24 3.82 -32.99
N GLY A 34 5.13 4.52 -32.85
CA GLY A 34 3.80 4.00 -33.19
C GLY A 34 3.69 3.54 -34.64
N MET A 35 4.21 4.36 -35.59
CA MET A 35 4.25 4.02 -37.01
C MET A 35 5.14 2.82 -37.31
N ALA A 36 6.30 2.71 -36.65
CA ALA A 36 7.18 1.53 -36.80
C ALA A 36 6.48 0.25 -36.34
N GLU A 37 5.75 0.29 -35.22
CA GLU A 37 5.01 -0.85 -34.71
C GLU A 37 3.85 -1.26 -35.63
N TYR A 38 3.14 -0.30 -36.20
CA TYR A 38 2.10 -0.57 -37.19
C TYR A 38 2.70 -1.25 -38.43
N ARG A 39 3.83 -0.76 -38.97
CA ARG A 39 4.51 -1.37 -40.11
C ARG A 39 4.96 -2.81 -39.82
N LYS A 40 5.58 -3.04 -38.64
CA LYS A 40 5.93 -4.40 -38.19
C LYS A 40 4.73 -5.35 -38.14
N ALA A 41 3.56 -4.83 -37.74
CA ALA A 41 2.33 -5.64 -37.72
C ALA A 41 1.84 -6.01 -39.13
N LEU A 42 1.91 -5.07 -40.07
CA LEU A 42 1.58 -5.35 -41.48
C LEU A 42 2.55 -6.39 -42.08
N GLU A 43 3.85 -6.23 -41.89
CA GLU A 43 4.87 -7.17 -42.35
C GLU A 43 4.65 -8.57 -41.79
N ALA A 44 4.38 -8.68 -40.46
CA ALA A 44 4.10 -9.97 -39.82
C ALA A 44 2.85 -10.69 -40.37
N ARG A 45 1.93 -9.96 -40.99
CA ARG A 45 0.71 -10.50 -41.65
C ARG A 45 0.86 -10.61 -43.18
N GLY A 46 2.00 -10.20 -43.77
CA GLY A 46 2.19 -10.17 -45.22
C GLY A 46 1.26 -9.15 -45.93
N LEU A 47 0.85 -8.10 -45.24
CA LEU A 47 -0.01 -7.04 -45.75
C LEU A 47 0.84 -5.93 -46.38
N ALA A 48 0.51 -5.50 -47.60
CA ALA A 48 1.24 -4.44 -48.30
C ALA A 48 1.02 -3.07 -47.63
N PRO A 49 2.07 -2.37 -47.18
CA PRO A 49 1.95 -1.08 -46.53
C PRO A 49 1.25 -0.01 -47.39
N GLU A 50 1.44 -0.06 -48.71
CA GLU A 50 0.87 0.90 -49.66
C GLU A 50 -0.67 0.82 -49.73
N ARG A 51 -1.25 -0.34 -49.43
CA ARG A 51 -2.71 -0.57 -49.41
C ARG A 51 -3.31 -0.35 -48.05
N ASN A 52 -2.48 -0.24 -47.01
CA ASN A 52 -2.87 -0.11 -45.59
C ASN A 52 -2.34 1.20 -44.99
N GLN A 53 -2.37 2.29 -45.77
CA GLN A 53 -1.94 3.59 -45.30
C GLN A 53 -2.88 4.14 -44.22
N ILE A 54 -2.31 4.72 -43.18
CA ILE A 54 -3.02 5.41 -42.10
C ILE A 54 -2.81 6.93 -42.25
N LEU A 55 -3.90 7.65 -42.04
CA LEU A 55 -3.87 9.11 -41.82
C LEU A 55 -3.93 9.40 -40.31
N THR A 56 -3.08 10.31 -39.87
CA THR A 56 -3.04 10.75 -38.46
C THR A 56 -3.50 12.21 -38.34
N GLU A 57 -4.40 12.51 -37.42
CA GLU A 57 -4.98 13.82 -37.18
C GLU A 57 -5.00 14.17 -35.69
N PHE A 58 -4.81 15.43 -35.33
CA PHE A 58 -5.03 15.88 -33.97
C PHE A 58 -6.51 16.18 -33.71
N SER A 59 -6.97 15.89 -32.49
CA SER A 59 -8.35 16.11 -32.04
C SER A 59 -8.37 16.90 -30.74
N MET A 60 -9.08 18.03 -30.76
CA MET A 60 -9.25 18.90 -29.59
C MET A 60 -10.31 18.41 -28.59
N VAL A 61 -11.06 17.36 -28.94
CA VAL A 61 -12.12 16.79 -28.08
C VAL A 61 -11.66 15.55 -27.32
N LEU A 62 -10.45 15.06 -27.58
CA LEU A 62 -9.81 13.98 -26.84
C LEU A 62 -8.82 14.55 -25.83
N SER A 63 -8.65 13.85 -24.69
CA SER A 63 -7.53 14.15 -23.78
C SER A 63 -6.18 13.97 -24.48
N GLY A 64 -5.10 14.45 -23.90
CA GLY A 64 -3.77 14.35 -24.51
C GLY A 64 -3.40 12.90 -24.89
N ASP A 65 -3.77 11.93 -24.06
CA ASP A 65 -3.49 10.50 -24.29
C ASP A 65 -4.64 9.74 -24.99
N GLY A 66 -5.76 10.39 -25.27
CA GLY A 66 -6.91 9.79 -25.92
C GLY A 66 -6.69 9.57 -27.43
N PHE A 67 -7.32 8.53 -28.00
CA PHE A 67 -7.36 8.30 -29.44
C PHE A 67 -8.72 7.80 -29.93
N SER A 68 -8.92 7.90 -31.25
CA SER A 68 -9.99 7.18 -31.96
C SER A 68 -9.52 6.68 -33.31
N ILE A 69 -10.03 5.53 -33.75
CA ILE A 69 -9.81 4.90 -35.04
C ILE A 69 -11.15 4.88 -35.79
N THR A 70 -11.19 5.44 -37.02
CA THR A 70 -12.36 5.41 -37.88
C THR A 70 -11.90 5.18 -39.30
N GLY A 71 -12.17 3.99 -39.87
CA GLY A 71 -11.59 3.58 -41.15
C GLY A 71 -10.07 3.53 -41.05
N ASN A 72 -9.37 4.27 -41.89
CA ASN A 72 -7.91 4.40 -41.88
C ASN A 72 -7.41 5.71 -41.22
N ILE A 73 -8.27 6.43 -40.51
CA ILE A 73 -7.92 7.67 -39.84
C ILE A 73 -7.77 7.40 -38.34
N ILE A 74 -6.60 7.76 -37.80
CA ILE A 74 -6.33 7.75 -36.36
C ILE A 74 -6.27 9.20 -35.88
N ARG A 75 -7.14 9.54 -34.93
CA ARG A 75 -7.14 10.85 -34.24
C ARG A 75 -6.59 10.68 -32.84
N GLY A 76 -5.72 11.58 -32.43
CA GLY A 76 -5.16 11.63 -31.07
C GLY A 76 -5.21 13.04 -30.48
N GLY A 77 -5.32 13.15 -29.16
CA GLY A 77 -5.29 14.43 -28.47
C GLY A 77 -3.88 15.06 -28.45
N SER A 78 -2.85 14.25 -28.61
CA SER A 78 -1.43 14.64 -28.72
C SER A 78 -0.64 13.64 -29.56
N GLN A 79 0.67 13.87 -29.74
CA GLN A 79 1.55 12.87 -30.37
C GLN A 79 1.52 11.52 -29.64
N ARG A 80 1.41 11.53 -28.29
CA ARG A 80 1.28 10.33 -27.48
C ARG A 80 -0.07 9.63 -27.68
N GLY A 81 -1.16 10.39 -27.78
CA GLY A 81 -2.48 9.86 -28.16
C GLY A 81 -2.47 9.18 -29.55
N LEU A 82 -1.81 9.81 -30.54
CA LEU A 82 -1.60 9.22 -31.86
C LEU A 82 -0.78 7.92 -31.79
N MET A 83 0.31 7.91 -31.00
CA MET A 83 1.11 6.72 -30.75
C MET A 83 0.24 5.58 -30.20
N TYR A 84 -0.59 5.85 -29.19
CA TYR A 84 -1.47 4.81 -28.61
C TYR A 84 -2.51 4.32 -29.62
N GLY A 85 -3.05 5.19 -30.46
CA GLY A 85 -3.92 4.78 -31.56
C GLY A 85 -3.21 3.89 -32.59
N LEU A 86 -1.96 4.18 -32.92
CA LEU A 86 -1.12 3.34 -33.82
C LEU A 86 -0.76 2.00 -33.20
N LEU A 87 -0.44 1.97 -31.89
CA LEU A 87 -0.21 0.72 -31.17
C LEU A 87 -1.49 -0.14 -31.14
N GLU A 88 -2.66 0.46 -30.94
CA GLU A 88 -3.94 -0.23 -31.04
C GLU A 88 -4.18 -0.77 -32.45
N ALA A 89 -3.94 0.05 -33.49
CA ALA A 89 -4.03 -0.38 -34.89
C ALA A 89 -3.09 -1.56 -35.19
N ALA A 90 -1.84 -1.52 -34.66
CA ALA A 90 -0.90 -2.63 -34.80
C ALA A 90 -1.40 -3.91 -34.14
N GLU A 91 -2.01 -3.82 -32.97
CA GLU A 91 -2.61 -4.96 -32.27
C GLU A 91 -3.82 -5.54 -33.04
N GLN A 92 -4.67 -4.65 -33.59
CA GLN A 92 -5.78 -5.06 -34.45
C GLN A 92 -5.31 -5.77 -35.73
N ILE A 93 -4.28 -5.24 -36.41
CA ILE A 93 -3.68 -5.89 -37.58
C ILE A 93 -3.13 -7.27 -37.20
N ARG A 94 -2.36 -7.40 -36.14
CA ARG A 94 -1.83 -8.69 -35.69
C ARG A 94 -2.96 -9.70 -35.42
N ARG A 95 -4.07 -9.27 -34.85
CA ARG A 95 -5.19 -10.11 -34.43
C ARG A 95 -6.20 -10.37 -35.57
N LEU A 96 -6.68 -9.28 -36.21
CA LEU A 96 -7.81 -9.32 -37.13
C LEU A 96 -7.38 -9.29 -38.60
N GLY A 97 -6.19 -8.77 -38.91
CA GLY A 97 -5.75 -8.51 -40.29
C GLY A 97 -6.35 -7.22 -40.89
N HIS A 98 -7.17 -6.48 -40.16
CA HIS A 98 -7.78 -5.23 -40.61
C HIS A 98 -8.05 -4.30 -39.43
N LEU A 99 -8.31 -3.01 -39.70
CA LEU A 99 -8.69 -2.03 -38.69
C LEU A 99 -10.20 -2.11 -38.39
N ALA A 100 -10.53 -1.96 -37.11
CA ALA A 100 -11.89 -1.82 -36.60
C ALA A 100 -12.03 -0.47 -35.86
N PRO A 101 -13.23 0.15 -35.83
CA PRO A 101 -13.46 1.35 -35.06
C PRO A 101 -13.10 1.14 -33.58
N ALA A 102 -12.37 2.09 -32.99
CA ALA A 102 -12.01 2.10 -31.60
C ALA A 102 -11.93 3.53 -31.07
N LYS A 103 -12.24 3.71 -29.80
CA LYS A 103 -12.08 5.00 -29.11
C LYS A 103 -11.75 4.73 -27.65
N VAL A 104 -10.65 5.33 -27.17
CA VAL A 104 -10.28 5.34 -25.75
C VAL A 104 -9.92 6.76 -25.36
N ASP A 105 -10.48 7.23 -24.26
CA ASP A 105 -10.12 8.47 -23.60
C ASP A 105 -9.84 8.14 -22.13
N PRO A 106 -8.57 8.02 -21.72
CA PRO A 106 -8.22 7.39 -20.45
C PRO A 106 -8.68 8.23 -19.26
N PRO A 107 -9.33 7.60 -18.24
CA PRO A 107 -9.75 8.30 -17.02
C PRO A 107 -8.55 8.70 -16.15
N ASN A 108 -7.46 7.96 -16.23
CA ASN A 108 -6.23 8.21 -15.49
C ASN A 108 -5.21 8.87 -16.41
N GLN A 109 -5.06 10.18 -16.29
CA GLN A 109 -4.17 10.96 -17.17
C GLN A 109 -2.68 10.72 -16.85
N MET A 110 -2.33 10.32 -15.62
CA MET A 110 -0.99 9.93 -15.20
C MET A 110 -0.94 8.45 -14.83
N ARG A 111 -0.01 7.73 -15.43
CA ARG A 111 0.18 6.27 -15.26
C ARG A 111 1.68 6.02 -15.18
N GLY A 112 2.20 6.00 -13.95
CA GLY A 112 3.64 6.04 -13.69
C GLY A 112 4.21 4.76 -13.09
N ILE A 113 5.46 4.48 -13.43
CA ILE A 113 6.33 3.51 -12.78
C ILE A 113 7.43 4.27 -12.06
N ARG A 114 7.77 3.81 -10.86
CA ARG A 114 8.87 4.36 -10.07
C ARG A 114 9.89 3.26 -9.73
N TRP A 115 11.16 3.55 -9.97
CA TRP A 115 12.31 2.73 -9.57
C TRP A 115 13.27 3.52 -8.69
N PHE A 116 14.09 2.78 -7.93
CA PHE A 116 15.07 3.36 -7.02
C PHE A 116 16.50 2.97 -7.43
N LEU A 117 17.39 3.92 -7.33
CA LEU A 117 18.83 3.74 -7.40
C LEU A 117 19.43 3.95 -6.02
N HIS A 118 19.93 2.88 -5.40
CA HIS A 118 20.41 2.91 -4.02
C HIS A 118 21.47 1.84 -3.70
N ASN A 119 21.85 1.01 -4.68
CA ASN A 119 22.87 -0.03 -4.52
C ASN A 119 23.73 -0.17 -5.78
N GLU A 120 24.97 0.33 -5.74
CA GLU A 120 25.86 0.37 -6.88
C GLU A 120 26.14 -1.03 -7.47
N GLU A 121 26.33 -2.05 -6.65
CA GLU A 121 26.69 -3.39 -7.11
C GLU A 121 25.56 -4.06 -7.91
N LEU A 122 24.32 -3.90 -7.47
CA LEU A 122 23.14 -4.47 -8.12
C LEU A 122 22.74 -3.70 -9.40
N GLU A 123 22.96 -2.40 -9.42
CA GLU A 123 22.44 -1.51 -10.45
C GLU A 123 23.42 -1.25 -11.60
N ARG A 124 24.71 -1.36 -11.36
CA ARG A 124 25.76 -1.12 -12.37
C ARG A 124 25.55 -1.96 -13.64
N GLY A 125 25.06 -3.18 -13.52
CA GLY A 125 24.87 -4.11 -14.65
C GLY A 125 23.86 -3.64 -15.68
N TRP A 126 22.83 -2.90 -15.27
CA TRP A 126 21.77 -2.43 -16.16
C TRP A 126 21.74 -0.90 -16.34
N TYR A 127 22.23 -0.11 -15.37
CA TYR A 127 22.18 1.35 -15.45
C TYR A 127 22.84 1.93 -16.70
N TYR A 128 24.00 1.40 -17.10
CA TYR A 128 24.73 1.85 -18.29
C TYR A 128 24.33 1.10 -19.57
N ASP A 129 23.42 0.15 -19.49
CA ASP A 129 22.99 -0.65 -20.63
C ASP A 129 21.92 0.10 -21.45
N HIS A 130 22.30 0.64 -22.59
CA HIS A 130 21.39 1.34 -23.49
C HIS A 130 20.30 0.43 -24.07
N GLU A 131 20.57 -0.87 -24.27
CA GLU A 131 19.59 -1.84 -24.76
C GLU A 131 18.51 -2.09 -23.71
N HIS A 132 18.92 -2.21 -22.43
CA HIS A 132 18.00 -2.31 -21.29
C HIS A 132 16.98 -1.17 -21.30
N TRP A 133 17.43 0.08 -21.37
CA TRP A 133 16.56 1.23 -21.31
C TRP A 133 15.61 1.34 -22.50
N ARG A 134 16.09 1.05 -23.71
CA ARG A 134 15.22 1.01 -24.90
C ARG A 134 14.13 -0.05 -24.76
N ALA A 135 14.50 -1.27 -24.40
CA ALA A 135 13.55 -2.37 -24.22
C ALA A 135 12.53 -2.07 -23.09
N PHE A 136 13.00 -1.47 -21.99
CA PHE A 136 12.15 -1.12 -20.87
C PHE A 136 11.12 -0.03 -21.24
N PHE A 137 11.55 1.06 -21.89
CA PHE A 137 10.62 2.12 -22.29
C PHE A 137 9.68 1.67 -23.43
N GLU A 138 10.15 0.83 -24.35
CA GLU A 138 9.28 0.19 -25.34
C GLU A 138 8.17 -0.63 -24.66
N MET A 139 8.51 -1.45 -23.66
CA MET A 139 7.56 -2.21 -22.86
C MET A 139 6.57 -1.31 -22.14
N LEU A 140 7.02 -0.23 -21.51
CA LEU A 140 6.14 0.74 -20.84
C LEU A 140 5.16 1.40 -21.82
N ALA A 141 5.64 1.87 -22.97
CA ALA A 141 4.82 2.51 -24.01
C ALA A 141 3.77 1.53 -24.58
N ARG A 142 4.14 0.27 -24.88
CA ARG A 142 3.22 -0.78 -25.33
C ARG A 142 2.11 -1.05 -24.29
N ASN A 143 2.43 -0.95 -23.00
CA ASN A 143 1.49 -1.10 -21.90
C ASN A 143 0.77 0.21 -21.53
N ARG A 144 0.91 1.28 -22.30
CA ARG A 144 0.21 2.56 -22.14
C ARG A 144 0.63 3.39 -20.91
N TYR A 145 1.81 3.12 -20.31
CA TYR A 145 2.38 4.04 -19.33
C TYR A 145 2.85 5.34 -19.99
N ASN A 146 2.82 6.44 -19.24
CA ASN A 146 3.22 7.74 -19.75
C ASN A 146 4.20 8.48 -18.84
N ARG A 147 4.62 7.84 -17.74
CA ARG A 147 5.57 8.42 -16.79
C ARG A 147 6.52 7.36 -16.25
N PHE A 148 7.79 7.72 -16.12
CA PHE A 148 8.79 6.94 -15.41
C PHE A 148 9.55 7.84 -14.45
N ASN A 149 9.61 7.45 -13.17
CA ASN A 149 10.34 8.15 -12.12
C ASN A 149 11.51 7.28 -11.66
N LEU A 150 12.72 7.80 -11.85
CA LEU A 150 13.95 7.18 -11.34
C LEU A 150 14.41 7.98 -10.13
N VAL A 151 14.30 7.36 -8.95
CA VAL A 151 14.63 7.97 -7.66
C VAL A 151 16.07 7.67 -7.30
N PHE A 152 16.82 8.73 -7.03
CA PHE A 152 18.20 8.69 -6.56
C PHE A 152 18.26 9.05 -5.09
N ALA A 153 19.13 8.36 -4.36
CA ALA A 153 19.33 8.55 -2.92
C ALA A 153 18.04 8.34 -2.11
N HIS A 154 17.72 7.07 -1.83
CA HIS A 154 16.61 6.72 -0.95
C HIS A 154 17.14 5.88 0.22
N GLN A 155 17.29 6.52 1.40
CA GLN A 155 17.78 5.89 2.64
C GLN A 155 19.08 5.09 2.40
N THR A 156 20.04 5.71 1.69
CA THR A 156 21.31 5.12 1.33
C THR A 156 22.40 6.18 1.42
N ASP A 157 23.64 5.79 1.74
CA ASP A 157 24.80 6.65 1.62
C ASP A 157 25.31 6.76 0.16
N TYR A 158 24.92 5.82 -0.70
CA TYR A 158 25.17 5.88 -2.14
C TYR A 158 24.24 6.88 -2.82
N LEU A 159 24.79 7.80 -3.65
CA LEU A 159 24.05 8.84 -4.37
C LEU A 159 23.30 9.88 -3.48
N ALA A 160 23.76 10.11 -2.24
CA ALA A 160 23.15 11.07 -1.32
C ALA A 160 24.09 12.26 -1.01
N PRO A 161 23.87 13.47 -1.58
CA PRO A 161 22.97 13.80 -2.68
C PRO A 161 23.54 13.33 -4.04
N PRO A 162 22.69 13.14 -5.07
CA PRO A 162 23.14 12.54 -6.34
C PRO A 162 23.95 13.47 -7.24
N TYR A 163 23.86 14.78 -7.06
CA TYR A 163 24.41 15.77 -8.00
C TYR A 163 25.91 15.59 -8.30
N PRO A 164 26.82 15.34 -7.33
CA PRO A 164 28.26 15.26 -7.60
C PRO A 164 28.66 13.99 -8.40
N PHE A 165 27.72 13.05 -8.59
CA PHE A 165 27.91 11.91 -9.48
C PHE A 165 27.73 12.27 -10.96
N TRP A 166 27.09 13.43 -11.28
CA TRP A 166 26.83 13.89 -12.64
C TRP A 166 27.56 15.18 -13.00
N VAL A 167 27.69 16.13 -12.06
CA VAL A 167 28.24 17.46 -12.33
C VAL A 167 29.25 17.88 -11.27
N GLU A 168 30.21 18.71 -11.71
CA GLU A 168 31.08 19.46 -10.84
C GLU A 168 30.63 20.90 -10.84
N VAL A 169 30.37 21.48 -9.67
CA VAL A 169 29.92 22.86 -9.53
C VAL A 169 31.13 23.74 -9.27
N PRO A 170 31.54 24.63 -10.19
CA PRO A 170 32.76 25.41 -10.09
C PRO A 170 32.87 26.27 -8.82
N GLU A 171 31.70 26.77 -8.33
CA GLU A 171 31.62 27.58 -7.12
C GLU A 171 31.81 26.78 -5.82
N PHE A 172 31.71 25.43 -5.92
CA PHE A 172 31.83 24.49 -4.78
C PHE A 172 32.78 23.33 -5.08
N PRO A 173 34.07 23.59 -5.41
CA PRO A 173 35.00 22.56 -5.84
C PRO A 173 35.33 21.55 -4.73
N GLN A 174 35.04 21.86 -3.47
CA GLN A 174 35.19 20.95 -2.31
C GLN A 174 34.09 19.88 -2.24
N VAL A 175 32.92 20.05 -2.93
CA VAL A 175 31.85 19.09 -2.92
C VAL A 175 32.10 18.04 -3.99
N ARG A 176 32.39 16.79 -3.57
CA ARG A 176 32.82 15.72 -4.46
C ARG A 176 32.19 14.39 -4.05
N ALA A 177 31.85 13.56 -5.04
CA ALA A 177 31.52 12.15 -4.80
C ALA A 177 32.83 11.35 -4.61
N LYS A 178 32.93 10.58 -3.52
CA LYS A 178 34.10 9.74 -3.24
C LYS A 178 34.28 8.69 -4.32
N GLY A 179 35.52 8.53 -4.80
CA GLY A 179 35.87 7.52 -5.80
C GLY A 179 35.36 7.80 -7.22
N VAL A 180 34.67 8.90 -7.49
CA VAL A 180 34.15 9.25 -8.81
C VAL A 180 35.13 10.16 -9.54
N THR A 181 35.74 9.63 -10.64
CA THR A 181 36.65 10.41 -11.51
C THR A 181 35.85 11.35 -12.43
N ALA A 182 36.54 12.28 -13.09
CA ALA A 182 35.92 13.16 -14.10
C ALA A 182 35.30 12.37 -15.26
N GLU A 183 35.99 11.31 -15.71
CA GLU A 183 35.51 10.43 -16.78
C GLU A 183 34.26 9.66 -16.35
N GLN A 184 34.23 9.15 -15.11
CA GLN A 184 33.07 8.45 -14.56
C GLN A 184 31.87 9.40 -14.41
N ARG A 185 32.12 10.62 -13.96
CA ARG A 185 31.09 11.67 -13.84
C ARG A 185 30.49 12.02 -15.20
N ALA A 186 31.34 12.20 -16.22
CA ALA A 186 30.89 12.44 -17.59
C ALA A 186 30.03 11.28 -18.12
N LYS A 187 30.46 10.03 -17.89
CA LYS A 187 29.70 8.84 -18.27
C LYS A 187 28.35 8.79 -17.55
N ASN A 188 28.30 9.09 -16.27
CA ASN A 188 27.06 9.12 -15.48
C ASN A 188 26.08 10.16 -16.04
N LEU A 189 26.57 11.35 -16.39
CA LEU A 189 25.75 12.41 -16.97
C LEU A 189 25.22 12.03 -18.37
N GLU A 190 26.06 11.46 -19.22
CA GLU A 190 25.65 11.00 -20.56
C GLU A 190 24.62 9.87 -20.45
N THR A 191 24.77 8.98 -19.48
CA THR A 191 23.76 7.93 -19.21
C THR A 191 22.43 8.55 -18.78
N LEU A 192 22.44 9.52 -17.86
CA LEU A 192 21.20 10.20 -17.43
C LEU A 192 20.52 10.93 -18.59
N LYS A 193 21.30 11.60 -19.48
CA LYS A 193 20.79 12.23 -20.70
C LYS A 193 20.13 11.18 -21.61
N PHE A 194 20.83 10.06 -21.85
CA PHE A 194 20.33 8.98 -22.68
C PHE A 194 19.01 8.42 -22.16
N ILE A 195 18.93 8.12 -20.85
CA ILE A 195 17.71 7.61 -20.21
C ILE A 195 16.55 8.60 -20.41
N ALA A 196 16.76 9.88 -20.05
CA ALA A 196 15.73 10.90 -20.14
C ALA A 196 15.28 11.15 -21.60
N GLN A 197 16.19 11.15 -22.57
CA GLN A 197 15.89 11.31 -23.99
C GLN A 197 15.12 10.10 -24.52
N THR A 198 15.60 8.88 -24.25
CA THR A 198 14.97 7.65 -24.71
C THR A 198 13.57 7.51 -24.17
N ALA A 199 13.32 7.85 -22.88
CA ALA A 199 11.97 7.87 -22.33
C ALA A 199 11.03 8.76 -23.17
N ASN A 200 11.46 10.00 -23.50
CA ASN A 200 10.65 10.91 -24.31
C ASN A 200 10.40 10.39 -25.74
N GLU A 201 11.36 9.68 -26.35
CA GLU A 201 11.21 9.07 -27.68
C GLU A 201 10.06 8.04 -27.70
N TYR A 202 9.84 7.35 -26.58
CA TYR A 202 8.72 6.41 -26.39
C TYR A 202 7.46 7.05 -25.76
N GLY A 203 7.41 8.38 -25.68
CA GLY A 203 6.26 9.11 -25.11
C GLY A 203 6.14 9.00 -23.59
N ILE A 204 7.22 8.69 -22.90
CA ILE A 204 7.28 8.59 -21.44
C ILE A 204 7.89 9.87 -20.87
N ASP A 205 7.17 10.54 -19.99
CA ASP A 205 7.66 11.70 -19.25
C ASP A 205 8.67 11.22 -18.18
N PHE A 206 9.95 11.55 -18.38
CA PHE A 206 10.99 11.19 -17.42
C PHE A 206 10.99 12.14 -16.22
N THR A 207 10.94 11.56 -15.04
CA THR A 207 11.01 12.26 -13.74
C THR A 207 12.32 11.91 -13.04
N LEU A 208 13.03 12.94 -12.60
CA LEU A 208 14.20 12.80 -11.75
C LEU A 208 13.74 12.87 -10.28
N GLY A 209 13.81 11.75 -9.57
CA GLY A 209 13.54 11.70 -8.14
C GLY A 209 14.81 12.03 -7.35
N VAL A 210 14.80 13.11 -6.59
CA VAL A 210 15.88 13.45 -5.64
C VAL A 210 15.27 13.46 -4.24
N TRP A 211 15.53 12.40 -3.50
CA TRP A 211 14.87 12.21 -2.21
C TRP A 211 15.73 12.58 -1.01
N GLU A 212 17.06 12.62 -1.18
CA GLU A 212 17.98 13.04 -0.14
C GLU A 212 18.92 14.15 -0.63
N HIS A 213 19.01 15.21 0.14
CA HIS A 213 19.89 16.35 -0.10
C HIS A 213 21.13 16.27 0.77
N ASP A 214 21.07 15.53 1.86
CA ASP A 214 22.15 15.20 2.75
C ASP A 214 21.96 13.77 3.26
N ILE A 215 23.02 13.17 3.79
CA ILE A 215 22.95 11.82 4.33
C ILE A 215 22.11 11.76 5.61
N GLN A 216 21.47 10.64 5.84
CA GLN A 216 20.77 10.39 7.09
C GLN A 216 21.76 10.09 8.24
N ARG A 217 21.31 10.36 9.44
CA ARG A 217 22.09 10.13 10.65
C ARG A 217 22.50 8.66 10.78
N GLY A 218 23.78 8.41 10.97
CA GLY A 218 24.33 7.06 11.11
C GLY A 218 24.80 6.40 9.82
N MET A 219 24.59 7.04 8.66
CA MET A 219 25.16 6.61 7.39
C MET A 219 26.59 7.13 7.17
N THR A 220 27.35 6.44 6.31
CA THR A 220 28.69 6.87 5.89
C THR A 220 28.58 7.78 4.67
N PRO A 221 29.07 9.02 4.70
CA PRO A 221 28.94 9.91 3.56
C PRO A 221 29.68 9.39 2.32
N SER A 222 28.97 9.28 1.18
CA SER A 222 29.57 9.07 -0.14
C SER A 222 29.96 10.39 -0.85
N VAL A 223 29.53 11.52 -0.29
CA VAL A 223 29.84 12.88 -0.75
C VAL A 223 30.63 13.62 0.31
N GLU A 224 31.69 14.34 -0.09
CA GLU A 224 32.50 15.17 0.76
C GLU A 224 32.25 16.66 0.51
N GLY A 225 32.58 17.51 1.49
CA GLY A 225 32.58 18.97 1.37
C GLY A 225 31.23 19.66 1.55
N LEU A 226 30.15 18.91 1.81
CA LEU A 226 28.85 19.48 2.20
C LEU A 226 28.90 19.95 3.67
N THR A 227 28.29 21.11 3.91
CA THR A 227 28.08 21.67 5.24
C THR A 227 26.69 22.29 5.35
N PRO A 228 26.12 22.49 6.55
CA PRO A 228 24.84 23.16 6.73
C PRO A 228 24.73 24.54 6.08
N GLU A 229 25.85 25.22 5.84
CA GLU A 229 25.92 26.56 5.24
C GLU A 229 25.92 26.51 3.70
N ASN A 230 26.57 25.49 3.11
CA ASN A 230 26.74 25.42 1.66
C ASN A 230 25.72 24.52 0.94
N ILE A 231 25.04 23.61 1.65
CA ILE A 231 24.10 22.63 1.07
C ILE A 231 23.00 23.28 0.22
N GLY A 232 22.44 24.41 0.65
CA GLY A 232 21.42 25.13 -0.09
C GLY A 232 21.95 25.74 -1.39
N PRO A 233 22.96 26.67 -1.34
CA PRO A 233 23.58 27.26 -2.52
C PRO A 233 24.15 26.22 -3.50
N TYR A 234 24.76 25.15 -2.98
CA TYR A 234 25.26 24.04 -3.80
C TYR A 234 24.10 23.32 -4.53
N SER A 235 23.04 22.95 -3.80
CA SER A 235 21.87 22.26 -4.38
C SER A 235 21.20 23.09 -5.47
N TYR A 236 21.12 24.42 -5.29
CA TYR A 236 20.63 25.32 -6.34
C TYR A 236 21.47 25.25 -7.62
N ALA A 237 22.78 25.41 -7.50
CA ALA A 237 23.68 25.43 -8.64
C ALA A 237 23.71 24.06 -9.35
N ALA A 238 23.85 22.98 -8.56
CA ALA A 238 23.94 21.63 -9.08
C ALA A 238 22.65 21.16 -9.77
N LEU A 239 21.48 21.36 -9.14
CA LEU A 239 20.18 21.02 -9.76
C LEU A 239 19.95 21.78 -11.05
N LYS A 240 20.23 23.10 -11.07
CA LYS A 240 20.14 23.91 -12.28
C LYS A 240 21.03 23.38 -13.40
N MET A 241 22.31 23.05 -13.10
CA MET A 241 23.25 22.47 -14.07
C MET A 241 22.75 21.15 -14.65
N VAL A 242 22.29 20.23 -13.81
CA VAL A 242 21.74 18.94 -14.25
C VAL A 242 20.54 19.14 -15.16
N LEU A 243 19.59 20.00 -14.78
CA LEU A 243 18.39 20.26 -15.58
C LEU A 243 18.68 20.95 -16.92
N GLN A 244 19.70 21.81 -16.97
CA GLN A 244 20.17 22.43 -18.22
C GLN A 244 20.92 21.42 -19.11
N ALA A 245 21.73 20.54 -18.50
CA ALA A 245 22.45 19.49 -19.23
C ALA A 245 21.51 18.38 -19.76
N CYS A 246 20.39 18.13 -19.08
CA CYS A 246 19.44 17.05 -19.42
C CYS A 246 18.05 17.62 -19.73
N PRO A 247 17.79 18.20 -20.90
CA PRO A 247 16.49 18.80 -21.25
C PRO A 247 15.36 17.76 -21.35
N GLY A 248 15.67 16.46 -21.44
CA GLY A 248 14.73 15.34 -21.41
C GLY A 248 14.02 15.15 -20.05
N ILE A 249 14.57 15.68 -18.96
CA ILE A 249 13.92 15.63 -17.64
C ILE A 249 12.68 16.55 -17.67
N ARG A 250 11.47 15.98 -17.58
CA ARG A 250 10.20 16.71 -17.63
C ARG A 250 9.73 17.17 -16.25
N SER A 251 10.04 16.39 -15.22
CA SER A 251 9.68 16.70 -13.83
C SER A 251 10.79 16.31 -12.85
N VAL A 252 10.73 16.93 -11.68
CA VAL A 252 11.58 16.57 -10.53
C VAL A 252 10.66 16.22 -9.37
N GLN A 253 10.89 15.06 -8.75
CA GLN A 253 10.18 14.66 -7.54
C GLN A 253 11.09 14.81 -6.33
N MET A 254 10.57 15.47 -5.28
CA MET A 254 11.31 15.74 -4.05
C MET A 254 10.65 15.11 -2.84
N ARG A 255 11.47 14.56 -1.95
CA ARG A 255 11.09 14.15 -0.60
C ARG A 255 11.19 15.36 0.32
N THR A 256 10.15 15.63 1.10
CA THR A 256 9.98 16.90 1.82
C THR A 256 9.89 16.76 3.34
N ASN A 257 10.18 15.59 3.88
CA ASN A 257 10.24 15.35 5.33
C ASN A 257 11.69 15.32 5.84
N GLY A 258 11.87 15.08 7.16
CA GLY A 258 13.20 15.03 7.79
C GLY A 258 14.14 13.98 7.22
N GLU A 259 13.61 12.96 6.59
CA GLU A 259 14.39 11.92 5.90
C GLU A 259 15.06 12.40 4.61
N SER A 260 14.77 13.64 4.16
CA SER A 260 15.49 14.29 3.06
C SER A 260 16.91 14.79 3.47
N GLY A 261 17.29 14.63 4.74
CA GLY A 261 18.51 15.20 5.32
C GLY A 261 18.39 16.69 5.73
N ILE A 262 17.30 17.36 5.33
CA ILE A 262 17.05 18.76 5.70
C ILE A 262 16.19 18.82 6.96
N PRO A 263 16.68 19.47 8.05
CA PRO A 263 15.91 19.63 9.28
C PRO A 263 14.56 20.30 9.07
N ALA A 264 13.54 19.88 9.81
CA ALA A 264 12.14 20.31 9.61
C ALA A 264 11.96 21.83 9.66
N ASP A 265 12.66 22.52 10.54
CA ASP A 265 12.63 23.99 10.71
C ASP A 265 13.27 24.74 9.52
N ARG A 266 14.10 24.10 8.71
CA ARG A 266 14.79 24.66 7.55
C ARG A 266 14.15 24.30 6.20
N GLN A 267 13.27 23.30 6.16
CA GLN A 267 12.75 22.75 4.91
C GLN A 267 12.08 23.79 4.02
N VAL A 268 11.14 24.58 4.54
CA VAL A 268 10.42 25.58 3.73
C VAL A 268 11.39 26.60 3.11
N ALA A 269 12.37 27.07 3.88
CA ALA A 269 13.38 28.01 3.38
C ALA A 269 14.30 27.35 2.34
N PHE A 270 14.76 26.14 2.59
CA PHE A 270 15.63 25.39 1.68
C PHE A 270 14.96 25.17 0.31
N TYR A 271 13.73 24.67 0.29
CA TYR A 271 13.02 24.43 -0.97
C TYR A 271 12.68 25.74 -1.69
N ARG A 272 12.19 26.76 -0.97
CA ARG A 272 11.83 28.07 -1.55
C ARG A 272 13.05 28.78 -2.16
N ASP A 273 14.14 28.88 -1.42
CA ASP A 273 15.27 29.75 -1.77
C ASP A 273 16.25 29.07 -2.73
N TYR A 274 16.29 27.73 -2.77
CA TYR A 274 17.24 26.98 -3.57
C TYR A 274 16.56 26.09 -4.60
N VAL A 275 15.67 25.20 -4.23
CA VAL A 275 15.10 24.21 -5.15
C VAL A 275 14.13 24.87 -6.16
N PHE A 276 13.14 25.63 -5.67
CA PHE A 276 12.16 26.28 -6.56
C PHE A 276 12.82 27.35 -7.42
N LYS A 277 13.81 28.03 -6.90
CA LYS A 277 14.64 28.98 -7.66
C LYS A 277 15.42 28.26 -8.77
N ALA A 278 16.05 27.12 -8.49
CA ALA A 278 16.75 26.34 -9.51
C ALA A 278 15.81 25.94 -10.67
N LEU A 279 14.61 25.45 -10.36
CA LEU A 279 13.61 25.07 -11.38
C LEU A 279 13.24 26.25 -12.29
N ARG A 280 12.99 27.44 -11.74
CA ARG A 280 12.67 28.65 -12.53
C ARG A 280 13.82 29.11 -13.39
N ASP A 281 15.04 29.08 -12.83
CA ASP A 281 16.25 29.62 -13.47
C ASP A 281 16.82 28.68 -14.55
N THR A 282 16.17 27.54 -14.85
CA THR A 282 16.52 26.65 -15.96
C THR A 282 16.22 27.24 -17.34
N GLY A 283 15.35 28.24 -17.43
CA GLY A 283 14.85 28.82 -18.69
C GLY A 283 13.79 27.97 -19.41
N ARG A 284 13.31 26.90 -18.81
CA ARG A 284 12.23 26.02 -19.33
C ARG A 284 11.25 25.59 -18.25
N LEU A 285 10.09 25.12 -18.65
CA LEU A 285 9.11 24.57 -17.73
C LEU A 285 9.55 23.19 -17.22
N VAL A 286 9.70 23.05 -15.90
CA VAL A 286 9.94 21.79 -15.20
C VAL A 286 8.85 21.60 -14.17
N GLN A 287 8.15 20.48 -14.22
CA GLN A 287 7.11 20.15 -13.25
C GLN A 287 7.76 19.75 -11.91
N LEU A 288 7.26 20.31 -10.82
CA LEU A 288 7.65 19.91 -9.47
C LEU A 288 6.63 18.92 -8.89
N ASP A 289 7.11 17.81 -8.39
CA ASP A 289 6.32 16.84 -7.64
C ASP A 289 6.82 16.82 -6.19
N LEU A 290 5.94 17.10 -5.23
CA LEU A 290 6.23 17.03 -3.81
C LEU A 290 5.49 15.85 -3.18
N ARG A 291 6.23 15.03 -2.44
CA ARG A 291 5.64 13.94 -1.66
C ARG A 291 4.99 14.52 -0.41
N GLY A 292 3.70 14.19 -0.22
CA GLY A 292 2.89 14.76 0.86
C GLY A 292 3.16 14.21 2.26
N TRP A 293 3.86 13.07 2.38
CA TRP A 293 4.08 12.43 3.68
C TRP A 293 4.94 13.31 4.60
N LEU A 294 4.37 13.70 5.76
CA LEU A 294 4.97 14.61 6.75
C LEU A 294 5.46 15.96 6.14
N MET A 295 4.86 16.40 5.04
CA MET A 295 5.21 17.66 4.40
C MET A 295 4.80 18.86 5.29
N GLN A 296 5.69 19.84 5.41
CA GLN A 296 5.41 21.09 6.12
C GLN A 296 4.34 21.91 5.36
N SER A 297 3.33 22.42 6.07
CA SER A 297 2.20 23.16 5.46
C SER A 297 2.62 24.36 4.62
N GLY A 298 3.63 25.13 5.06
CA GLY A 298 4.15 26.29 4.33
C GLY A 298 4.88 25.97 3.02
N LEU A 299 5.20 24.71 2.76
CA LEU A 299 5.95 24.31 1.56
C LEU A 299 5.09 24.39 0.29
N MET A 300 3.83 23.97 0.35
CA MET A 300 2.89 24.09 -0.75
C MET A 300 2.66 25.58 -1.11
N GLU A 301 2.41 26.40 -0.11
CA GLU A 301 2.24 27.84 -0.31
C GLU A 301 3.48 28.49 -0.95
N ALA A 302 4.68 28.12 -0.47
CA ALA A 302 5.92 28.61 -1.04
C ALA A 302 6.11 28.20 -2.51
N ALA A 303 5.71 26.98 -2.90
CA ALA A 303 5.77 26.49 -4.28
C ALA A 303 4.80 27.24 -5.19
N LEU A 304 3.57 27.48 -4.74
CA LEU A 304 2.55 28.23 -5.47
C LEU A 304 2.99 29.70 -5.66
N ASN A 305 3.50 30.35 -4.62
CA ASN A 305 4.04 31.72 -4.68
C ASN A 305 5.24 31.82 -5.63
N ALA A 306 6.05 30.78 -5.71
CA ALA A 306 7.15 30.68 -6.66
C ALA A 306 6.71 30.46 -8.11
N LYS A 307 5.40 30.25 -8.37
CA LYS A 307 4.82 29.95 -9.70
C LYS A 307 5.45 28.74 -10.38
N VAL A 308 5.85 27.74 -9.62
CA VAL A 308 6.34 26.46 -10.12
C VAL A 308 5.13 25.55 -10.36
N PRO A 309 5.01 24.88 -11.53
CA PRO A 309 3.94 23.90 -11.74
C PRO A 309 4.04 22.79 -10.70
N LEU A 310 2.98 22.61 -9.92
CA LEU A 310 3.01 21.78 -8.73
C LEU A 310 2.10 20.56 -8.87
N ARG A 311 2.64 19.37 -8.54
CA ARG A 311 1.88 18.17 -8.22
C ARG A 311 2.20 17.71 -6.79
N LEU A 312 1.18 17.21 -6.13
CA LEU A 312 1.30 16.61 -4.80
C LEU A 312 0.92 15.15 -4.86
N SER A 313 1.59 14.33 -4.09
CA SER A 313 1.28 12.90 -4.00
C SER A 313 0.98 12.48 -2.57
N SER A 314 0.20 11.45 -2.41
CA SER A 314 -0.03 10.77 -1.14
C SER A 314 -0.09 9.26 -1.35
N LYS A 315 0.26 8.51 -0.32
CA LYS A 315 0.22 7.06 -0.36
C LYS A 315 -1.22 6.58 -0.49
N TYR A 316 -1.43 5.60 -1.35
CA TYR A 316 -2.75 5.00 -1.63
C TYR A 316 -3.25 4.15 -0.45
N TRP A 317 -2.36 3.35 0.12
CA TRP A 317 -2.56 2.62 1.37
C TRP A 317 -1.60 3.15 2.44
N ALA A 318 -0.39 2.76 2.43
CA ALA A 318 0.75 3.28 3.18
C ALA A 318 2.03 2.75 2.52
N GLU A 319 2.77 1.84 3.17
CA GLU A 319 3.94 1.19 2.57
C GLU A 319 3.58 -0.10 1.81
N ASP A 320 2.35 -0.57 1.95
CA ASP A 320 1.85 -1.83 1.38
C ASP A 320 0.58 -1.62 0.55
N LEU A 321 0.19 -2.64 -0.24
CA LEU A 321 -1.09 -2.68 -0.94
C LEU A 321 -1.98 -3.79 -0.37
N GLY A 322 -2.94 -3.41 0.47
CA GLY A 322 -3.95 -4.32 0.99
C GLY A 322 -5.14 -4.46 0.06
N ARG A 323 -6.17 -3.66 0.27
CA ARG A 323 -7.40 -3.69 -0.54
C ARG A 323 -7.28 -2.79 -1.79
N PRO A 324 -8.06 -3.03 -2.86
CA PRO A 324 -8.06 -2.22 -4.08
C PRO A 324 -8.89 -0.93 -3.93
N TYR A 325 -8.74 -0.25 -2.82
CA TYR A 325 -9.35 1.05 -2.52
C TYR A 325 -8.56 1.76 -1.40
N PRO A 326 -8.55 3.09 -1.33
CA PRO A 326 -7.98 3.81 -0.20
C PRO A 326 -8.73 3.46 1.08
N PRO A 327 -8.05 3.15 2.20
CA PRO A 327 -8.73 2.80 3.45
C PRO A 327 -9.62 3.95 3.93
N ALA A 328 -10.76 3.61 4.53
CA ALA A 328 -11.66 4.61 5.11
C ALA A 328 -11.03 5.30 6.32
N GLU A 329 -10.22 4.57 7.07
CA GLU A 329 -9.47 5.07 8.22
C GLU A 329 -8.02 4.66 8.12
N THR A 330 -7.13 5.56 8.53
CA THR A 330 -5.68 5.34 8.52
C THR A 330 -5.03 6.17 9.63
N TRP A 331 -3.75 5.95 9.86
CA TRP A 331 -2.96 6.77 10.76
C TRP A 331 -2.85 8.21 10.23
N PRO A 332 -2.84 9.24 11.09
CA PRO A 332 -2.78 10.64 10.66
C PRO A 332 -1.66 10.96 9.66
N ASN A 333 -0.48 10.35 9.83
CA ASN A 333 0.67 10.56 8.96
C ASN A 333 0.49 10.05 7.52
N TYR A 334 -0.48 9.16 7.30
CA TYR A 334 -0.79 8.55 6.01
C TYR A 334 -2.10 9.04 5.43
N SER A 335 -2.75 9.95 6.13
CA SER A 335 -3.98 10.53 5.61
C SER A 335 -3.67 11.36 4.35
N PHE A 336 -4.46 11.15 3.32
CA PHE A 336 -4.34 11.90 2.07
C PHE A 336 -5.10 13.25 2.10
N LEU A 337 -5.59 13.64 3.24
CA LEU A 337 -6.65 14.61 3.43
C LEU A 337 -6.28 16.03 3.12
N ASN A 338 -5.09 16.45 3.55
CA ASN A 338 -4.64 17.83 3.35
C ASN A 338 -4.55 18.21 1.86
N PHE A 339 -4.56 17.18 0.97
CA PHE A 339 -4.43 17.38 -0.48
C PHE A 339 -5.75 17.28 -1.24
N LEU A 340 -6.77 16.67 -0.65
CA LEU A 340 -8.11 16.57 -1.22
C LEU A 340 -9.03 17.71 -0.78
N GLU A 341 -8.63 18.51 0.20
CA GLU A 341 -9.35 19.72 0.56
C GLU A 341 -9.47 20.67 -0.65
N LYS A 342 -10.67 21.12 -0.89
CA LYS A 342 -10.93 22.05 -1.97
C LYS A 342 -10.60 23.47 -1.50
N PRO A 343 -9.89 24.26 -2.31
CA PRO A 343 -9.63 25.65 -1.97
C PRO A 343 -10.96 26.43 -1.84
N PRO A 344 -10.96 27.58 -1.17
CA PRO A 344 -12.09 28.51 -1.16
C PRO A 344 -12.62 28.78 -2.58
N VAL A 345 -13.89 29.08 -2.73
CA VAL A 345 -14.53 29.27 -4.06
C VAL A 345 -13.82 30.30 -4.93
N SER A 346 -13.31 31.37 -4.30
CA SER A 346 -12.53 32.42 -4.95
C SER A 346 -11.19 31.94 -5.53
N GLU A 347 -10.68 30.80 -5.09
CA GLU A 347 -9.39 30.25 -5.49
C GLU A 347 -9.53 28.99 -6.36
N ARG A 348 -10.72 28.65 -6.83
CA ARG A 348 -10.95 27.52 -7.72
C ARG A 348 -10.74 27.91 -9.20
N PRO A 349 -10.21 26.99 -10.03
CA PRO A 349 -9.83 25.62 -9.76
C PRO A 349 -8.57 25.49 -8.90
N ARG A 350 -8.34 24.29 -8.37
CA ARG A 350 -7.14 23.95 -7.61
C ARG A 350 -5.88 24.24 -8.43
N LEU A 351 -4.91 24.95 -7.86
CA LEU A 351 -3.68 25.36 -8.53
C LEU A 351 -2.60 24.27 -8.59
N TRP A 352 -2.87 23.10 -8.01
CA TRP A 352 -2.00 21.94 -8.06
C TRP A 352 -2.77 20.70 -8.51
N GLN A 353 -2.04 19.74 -9.07
CA GLN A 353 -2.56 18.41 -9.37
C GLN A 353 -2.25 17.47 -8.22
N PHE A 354 -3.09 16.45 -8.05
CA PHE A 354 -2.88 15.37 -7.06
C PHE A 354 -2.75 14.03 -7.77
N TYR A 355 -1.91 13.11 -7.24
CA TYR A 355 -1.83 11.73 -7.69
C TYR A 355 -1.52 10.77 -6.54
N TRP A 356 -1.82 9.49 -6.77
CA TRP A 356 -1.61 8.44 -5.78
C TRP A 356 -0.22 7.82 -5.90
N GLU A 357 0.46 7.64 -4.76
CA GLU A 357 1.64 6.79 -4.65
C GLU A 357 1.21 5.39 -4.20
N LEU A 358 1.40 4.38 -5.05
CA LEU A 358 1.16 2.99 -4.75
C LEU A 358 2.48 2.33 -4.39
N TRP A 359 2.67 2.12 -3.11
CA TRP A 359 3.82 1.40 -2.59
C TRP A 359 3.56 -0.12 -2.72
N GLY A 360 3.63 -0.63 -3.94
CA GLY A 360 3.49 -2.06 -4.24
C GLY A 360 4.58 -2.91 -3.61
N LEU A 361 5.61 -2.28 -3.16
CA LEU A 361 6.78 -2.85 -2.54
C LEU A 361 6.52 -3.56 -1.23
N GLY A 362 5.58 -3.14 -0.46
CA GLY A 362 5.22 -3.82 0.75
C GLY A 362 4.78 -5.23 0.42
N SER A 363 3.90 -5.39 -0.55
CA SER A 363 3.24 -6.66 -0.85
C SER A 363 3.80 -7.44 -2.04
N HIS A 364 4.51 -6.80 -2.98
CA HIS A 364 4.94 -7.44 -4.24
C HIS A 364 6.41 -7.14 -4.53
N ARG A 365 7.33 -7.74 -3.77
CA ARG A 365 8.76 -7.44 -3.88
C ARG A 365 9.53 -8.44 -4.72
N LEU A 366 9.26 -9.72 -4.57
CA LEU A 366 9.99 -10.81 -5.20
C LEU A 366 9.10 -11.72 -6.04
N LEU A 367 7.95 -12.16 -5.49
CA LEU A 367 7.11 -13.16 -6.12
C LEU A 367 6.28 -12.55 -7.25
N MET A 368 5.95 -13.36 -8.27
CA MET A 368 5.08 -12.90 -9.35
C MET A 368 3.70 -12.53 -8.83
N TRP A 369 3.10 -11.51 -9.48
CA TRP A 369 1.78 -11.03 -9.17
C TRP A 369 1.01 -10.61 -10.43
N GLY A 370 -0.30 -10.89 -10.48
CA GLY A 370 -1.19 -10.44 -11.53
C GLY A 370 -2.65 -10.85 -11.28
N ASP A 371 -3.45 -9.92 -10.72
CA ASP A 371 -4.90 -10.06 -10.57
C ASP A 371 -5.60 -8.91 -11.31
N PRO A 372 -6.21 -9.17 -12.50
CA PRO A 372 -6.91 -8.13 -13.27
C PRO A 372 -8.08 -7.50 -12.50
N GLU A 373 -8.79 -8.28 -11.67
CA GLU A 373 -9.92 -7.78 -10.89
C GLU A 373 -9.46 -6.79 -9.83
N TYR A 374 -8.36 -7.08 -9.14
CA TYR A 374 -7.76 -6.14 -8.21
C TYR A 374 -7.40 -4.82 -8.91
N VAL A 375 -6.72 -4.90 -10.06
CA VAL A 375 -6.31 -3.69 -10.80
C VAL A 375 -7.52 -2.90 -11.28
N LYS A 376 -8.55 -3.55 -11.88
CA LYS A 376 -9.79 -2.87 -12.31
C LYS A 376 -10.43 -2.09 -11.16
N ARG A 377 -10.55 -2.71 -10.00
CA ARG A 377 -11.13 -2.08 -8.81
C ARG A 377 -10.27 -0.92 -8.29
N ALA A 378 -8.95 -1.07 -8.25
CA ALA A 378 -8.04 -0.02 -7.79
C ALA A 378 -8.09 1.19 -8.72
N VAL A 379 -7.93 1.00 -10.03
CA VAL A 379 -7.89 2.11 -11.01
C VAL A 379 -9.21 2.88 -11.11
N ALA A 380 -10.33 2.24 -10.82
CA ALA A 380 -11.64 2.89 -10.74
C ALA A 380 -11.72 3.91 -9.58
N THR A 381 -10.84 3.80 -8.57
CA THR A 381 -10.82 4.73 -7.43
C THR A 381 -9.87 5.92 -7.64
N PHE A 382 -8.92 5.83 -8.59
CA PHE A 382 -7.88 6.85 -8.77
C PHE A 382 -8.42 8.24 -9.12
N PRO A 383 -9.49 8.41 -9.95
CA PRO A 383 -10.03 9.74 -10.24
C PRO A 383 -10.72 10.44 -9.06
N MET A 384 -10.79 9.80 -7.88
CA MET A 384 -11.42 10.37 -6.69
C MET A 384 -10.85 11.76 -6.38
N SER A 385 -11.74 12.71 -6.14
CA SER A 385 -11.42 14.14 -5.89
C SER A 385 -10.53 14.78 -6.96
N GLY A 386 -10.61 14.31 -8.20
CA GLY A 386 -9.86 14.88 -9.32
C GLY A 386 -8.36 14.55 -9.31
N ALA A 387 -7.96 13.42 -8.73
CA ALA A 387 -6.59 12.94 -8.86
C ALA A 387 -6.26 12.62 -10.32
N ALA A 388 -5.05 12.96 -10.76
CA ALA A 388 -4.59 12.79 -12.14
C ALA A 388 -4.30 11.30 -12.49
N GLY A 389 -4.09 10.46 -11.48
CA GLY A 389 -3.74 9.05 -11.67
C GLY A 389 -2.79 8.56 -10.57
N PHE A 390 -1.77 7.80 -10.94
CA PHE A 390 -0.92 7.10 -9.99
C PHE A 390 0.53 6.94 -10.45
N GLU A 391 1.38 6.63 -9.50
CA GLU A 391 2.74 6.12 -9.66
C GLU A 391 2.88 4.87 -8.79
N ILE A 392 3.38 3.76 -9.33
CA ILE A 392 3.51 2.49 -8.63
C ILE A 392 4.94 1.95 -8.67
N ASP A 393 5.37 1.33 -7.58
CA ASP A 393 6.61 0.61 -7.50
C ASP A 393 6.39 -0.83 -7.98
N PRO A 394 7.05 -1.30 -9.04
CA PRO A 394 6.92 -2.67 -9.49
C PRO A 394 7.77 -3.61 -8.61
N PRO A 395 7.58 -4.94 -8.72
CA PRO A 395 8.47 -5.90 -8.09
C PRO A 395 9.95 -5.63 -8.41
N LEU A 396 10.82 -5.89 -7.46
CA LEU A 396 12.27 -5.60 -7.48
C LEU A 396 12.67 -4.11 -7.47
N ALA A 397 11.73 -3.16 -7.46
CA ALA A 397 12.09 -1.74 -7.49
C ALA A 397 12.95 -1.27 -6.31
N GLN A 398 12.90 -1.97 -5.17
CA GLN A 398 13.74 -1.70 -3.98
C GLN A 398 14.74 -2.83 -3.68
N LYS A 399 15.04 -3.66 -4.66
CA LYS A 399 16.04 -4.72 -4.51
C LYS A 399 17.38 -4.11 -4.05
N GLY A 400 17.92 -4.61 -2.92
CA GLY A 400 19.15 -4.09 -2.34
C GLY A 400 19.03 -2.83 -1.49
N PHE A 401 17.81 -2.37 -1.19
CA PHE A 401 17.58 -1.23 -0.32
C PHE A 401 18.24 -1.39 1.06
N GLY A 402 18.80 -0.31 1.61
CA GLY A 402 19.48 -0.30 2.89
C GLY A 402 20.99 -0.57 2.81
N ASN A 403 21.65 -0.27 1.70
CA ASN A 403 23.11 -0.39 1.50
C ASN A 403 23.65 -1.80 1.74
N ARG A 404 22.89 -2.84 1.40
CA ARG A 404 23.35 -4.21 1.53
C ARG A 404 24.27 -4.56 0.37
N PRO A 405 25.58 -4.80 0.62
CA PRO A 405 26.52 -5.19 -0.43
C PRO A 405 26.20 -6.57 -0.98
N GLY A 406 26.71 -6.83 -2.16
CA GLY A 406 26.62 -8.12 -2.83
C GLY A 406 25.59 -8.16 -3.95
N GLN A 407 25.96 -8.88 -5.00
CA GLN A 407 25.06 -9.17 -6.12
C GLN A 407 24.25 -10.42 -5.81
N TRP A 408 22.96 -10.36 -6.02
CA TRP A 408 22.08 -11.51 -5.95
C TRP A 408 20.99 -11.44 -7.03
N GLY A 409 20.69 -12.56 -7.65
CA GLY A 409 19.58 -12.72 -8.61
C GLY A 409 18.31 -13.17 -7.92
N VAL A 410 17.21 -13.24 -8.66
CA VAL A 410 15.95 -13.79 -8.17
C VAL A 410 16.11 -15.23 -7.69
N PHE A 411 16.90 -16.02 -8.43
CA PHE A 411 17.26 -17.41 -8.07
C PHE A 411 18.72 -17.53 -7.73
N THR A 412 19.07 -18.55 -6.95
CA THR A 412 20.49 -18.88 -6.68
C THR A 412 21.24 -19.24 -7.96
N GLU A 413 22.57 -19.20 -7.93
CA GLU A 413 23.42 -19.59 -9.04
C GLU A 413 23.13 -21.02 -9.52
N ALA A 414 22.87 -21.94 -8.60
CA ALA A 414 22.52 -23.33 -8.93
C ALA A 414 21.18 -23.46 -9.68
N GLN A 415 20.34 -22.46 -9.66
CA GLN A 415 19.01 -22.45 -10.26
C GLN A 415 18.90 -21.56 -11.51
N GLN A 416 20.02 -21.13 -12.09
CA GLN A 416 20.04 -20.27 -13.28
C GLN A 416 19.32 -20.89 -14.50
N GLY A 417 19.16 -22.21 -14.54
CA GLY A 417 18.34 -22.88 -15.55
C GLY A 417 16.88 -22.44 -15.61
N ARG A 418 16.36 -21.83 -14.55
CA ARG A 418 14.99 -21.30 -14.44
C ARG A 418 14.85 -19.87 -15.00
N VAL A 419 15.96 -19.17 -15.21
CA VAL A 419 15.95 -17.77 -15.69
C VAL A 419 15.60 -17.77 -17.16
N PHE A 420 14.38 -17.31 -17.50
CA PHE A 420 13.86 -17.23 -18.88
C PHE A 420 13.90 -15.82 -19.45
N TRP A 421 14.28 -14.84 -18.65
CA TRP A 421 14.37 -13.42 -18.98
C TRP A 421 15.81 -12.99 -19.25
N LYS A 422 15.98 -11.90 -19.99
CA LYS A 422 17.26 -11.21 -20.17
C LYS A 422 17.49 -10.18 -19.07
N TRP A 423 16.46 -9.37 -18.79
CA TRP A 423 16.45 -8.42 -17.69
C TRP A 423 15.37 -8.80 -16.66
N GLU A 424 15.62 -8.62 -15.38
CA GLU A 424 14.76 -9.13 -14.32
C GLU A 424 13.33 -8.60 -14.38
N TRP A 425 13.10 -7.39 -14.90
CA TRP A 425 11.75 -6.84 -15.06
C TRP A 425 10.87 -7.66 -16.04
N GLU A 426 11.45 -8.33 -17.00
CA GLU A 426 10.71 -9.15 -17.98
C GLU A 426 9.97 -10.32 -17.30
N ARG A 427 10.46 -10.77 -16.14
CA ARG A 427 9.81 -11.79 -15.32
C ARG A 427 8.41 -11.34 -14.88
N TYR A 428 8.21 -10.05 -14.63
CA TYR A 428 6.99 -9.47 -14.11
C TYR A 428 6.09 -8.86 -15.20
N TRP A 429 6.16 -9.38 -16.42
CA TRP A 429 5.44 -8.88 -17.58
C TRP A 429 3.94 -8.68 -17.32
N LEU A 430 3.29 -9.58 -16.56
CA LEU A 430 1.86 -9.50 -16.25
C LEU A 430 1.53 -8.30 -15.35
N PHE A 431 2.38 -8.00 -14.38
CA PHE A 431 2.25 -6.82 -13.53
C PHE A 431 2.22 -5.55 -14.38
N TYR A 432 3.23 -5.36 -15.24
CA TYR A 432 3.30 -4.19 -16.11
C TYR A 432 2.13 -4.12 -17.09
N LEU A 433 1.73 -5.24 -17.67
CA LEU A 433 0.61 -5.31 -18.60
C LEU A 433 -0.70 -4.88 -17.93
N LEU A 434 -1.03 -5.47 -16.78
CA LEU A 434 -2.31 -5.21 -16.12
C LEU A 434 -2.42 -3.77 -15.60
N TRP A 435 -1.42 -3.30 -14.84
CA TRP A 435 -1.45 -1.93 -14.31
C TRP A 435 -1.46 -0.87 -15.42
N GLY A 436 -0.70 -1.08 -16.48
CA GLY A 436 -0.66 -0.15 -17.60
C GLY A 436 -1.94 -0.15 -18.43
N ARG A 437 -2.37 -1.32 -18.91
CA ARG A 437 -3.53 -1.44 -19.80
C ARG A 437 -4.85 -1.09 -19.12
N LEU A 438 -5.08 -1.60 -17.91
CA LEU A 438 -6.33 -1.36 -17.18
C LEU A 438 -6.44 0.06 -16.61
N SER A 439 -5.32 0.71 -16.27
CA SER A 439 -5.36 2.12 -15.89
C SER A 439 -5.60 3.06 -17.07
N TYR A 440 -5.19 2.64 -18.29
CA TYR A 440 -5.47 3.36 -19.53
C TYR A 440 -6.92 3.15 -19.99
N ASN A 441 -7.37 1.90 -20.00
CA ASN A 441 -8.73 1.51 -20.38
C ASN A 441 -9.28 0.48 -19.37
N PRO A 442 -10.09 0.90 -18.37
CA PRO A 442 -10.68 -0.04 -17.41
C PRO A 442 -11.57 -1.13 -18.03
N GLU A 443 -12.11 -0.86 -19.23
CA GLU A 443 -12.93 -1.80 -20.01
C GLU A 443 -12.11 -2.65 -21.01
N GLU A 444 -10.79 -2.72 -20.78
CA GLU A 444 -9.90 -3.51 -21.64
C GLU A 444 -10.31 -4.97 -21.70
N SER A 445 -10.24 -5.55 -22.88
CA SER A 445 -10.62 -6.95 -23.12
C SER A 445 -9.66 -7.90 -22.39
N GLU A 446 -10.22 -8.93 -21.75
CA GLU A 446 -9.42 -10.01 -21.15
C GLU A 446 -8.50 -10.73 -22.16
N ARG A 447 -8.82 -10.66 -23.44
CA ARG A 447 -7.96 -11.22 -24.50
C ARG A 447 -6.55 -10.67 -24.48
N VAL A 448 -6.35 -9.43 -24.04
CA VAL A 448 -5.02 -8.79 -23.99
C VAL A 448 -4.01 -9.60 -23.17
N TRP A 449 -4.43 -10.07 -21.99
CA TRP A 449 -3.56 -10.94 -21.17
C TRP A 449 -3.74 -12.42 -21.48
N MET A 450 -4.94 -12.88 -21.88
CA MET A 450 -5.17 -14.29 -22.22
C MET A 450 -4.41 -14.72 -23.48
N ASP A 451 -4.35 -13.87 -24.51
CA ASP A 451 -3.54 -14.14 -25.73
C ASP A 451 -2.05 -14.26 -25.36
N GLU A 452 -1.56 -13.46 -24.40
CA GLU A 452 -0.19 -13.54 -23.92
C GLU A 452 0.08 -14.83 -23.11
N PHE A 453 -0.85 -15.25 -22.25
CA PHE A 453 -0.77 -16.56 -21.60
C PHE A 453 -0.79 -17.72 -22.59
N GLN A 454 -1.63 -17.65 -23.62
CA GLN A 454 -1.68 -18.66 -24.69
C GLN A 454 -0.38 -18.70 -25.49
N ARG A 455 0.21 -17.54 -25.78
CA ARG A 455 1.49 -17.44 -26.51
C ARG A 455 2.65 -18.03 -25.69
N ARG A 456 2.69 -17.79 -24.38
CA ARG A 456 3.77 -18.22 -23.48
C ARG A 456 3.63 -19.70 -23.07
N PHE A 457 2.44 -20.14 -22.75
CA PHE A 457 2.18 -21.44 -22.11
C PHE A 457 1.33 -22.40 -22.98
N GLY A 458 0.99 -22.01 -24.20
CA GLY A 458 0.22 -22.86 -25.12
C GLY A 458 -1.11 -23.29 -24.49
N ALA A 459 -1.40 -24.58 -24.59
CA ALA A 459 -2.66 -25.15 -24.06
C ALA A 459 -2.85 -24.98 -22.56
N ALA A 460 -1.78 -24.81 -21.79
CA ALA A 460 -1.85 -24.57 -20.35
C ALA A 460 -2.09 -23.09 -19.98
N GLY A 461 -2.13 -22.18 -20.94
CA GLY A 461 -2.20 -20.73 -20.67
C GLY A 461 -3.34 -20.32 -19.75
N LYS A 462 -4.53 -20.93 -19.90
CA LYS A 462 -5.67 -20.68 -19.00
C LYS A 462 -5.41 -21.15 -17.57
N ASP A 463 -4.82 -22.31 -17.41
CA ASP A 463 -4.54 -22.84 -16.06
C ASP A 463 -3.45 -22.05 -15.35
N VAL A 464 -2.39 -21.62 -16.07
CA VAL A 464 -1.35 -20.74 -15.50
C VAL A 464 -1.94 -19.38 -15.09
N PHE A 465 -2.85 -18.82 -15.89
CA PHE A 465 -3.56 -17.58 -15.54
C PHE A 465 -4.41 -17.76 -14.27
N GLU A 466 -5.19 -18.83 -14.19
CA GLU A 466 -6.04 -19.11 -13.02
C GLU A 466 -5.19 -19.31 -11.74
N ALA A 467 -4.05 -20.01 -11.85
CA ALA A 467 -3.12 -20.18 -10.76
C ALA A 467 -2.55 -18.83 -10.29
N THR A 468 -2.07 -18.01 -11.24
CA THR A 468 -1.47 -16.69 -10.94
C THR A 468 -2.49 -15.76 -10.30
N ARG A 469 -3.70 -15.66 -10.86
CA ARG A 469 -4.76 -14.80 -10.35
C ARG A 469 -5.17 -15.15 -8.91
N ASN A 470 -5.31 -16.44 -8.59
CA ASN A 470 -5.69 -16.85 -7.25
C ASN A 470 -4.53 -16.68 -6.24
N ALA A 471 -3.30 -17.03 -6.62
CA ALA A 471 -2.12 -16.82 -5.79
C ALA A 471 -1.88 -15.33 -5.49
N SER A 472 -2.15 -14.45 -6.44
CA SER A 472 -1.96 -12.99 -6.31
C SER A 472 -2.83 -12.35 -5.23
N LYS A 473 -3.92 -13.00 -4.79
CA LYS A 473 -4.79 -12.48 -3.72
C LYS A 473 -4.18 -12.63 -2.32
N VAL A 474 -3.22 -13.55 -2.16
CA VAL A 474 -2.70 -13.94 -0.85
C VAL A 474 -2.00 -12.80 -0.14
N LEU A 475 -1.06 -12.11 -0.80
CA LEU A 475 -0.28 -11.03 -0.17
C LEU A 475 -1.16 -9.83 0.19
N ASN A 476 -2.09 -9.47 -0.68
CA ASN A 476 -3.03 -8.37 -0.43
C ASN A 476 -3.98 -8.69 0.74
N GLU A 477 -4.40 -9.96 0.90
CA GLU A 477 -5.19 -10.38 2.05
C GLU A 477 -4.36 -10.32 3.35
N ILE A 478 -3.11 -10.81 3.34
CA ILE A 478 -2.19 -10.70 4.49
C ILE A 478 -2.09 -9.24 4.94
N VAL A 479 -1.80 -8.33 4.03
CA VAL A 479 -1.66 -6.89 4.34
C VAL A 479 -2.93 -6.31 4.97
N ALA A 480 -4.11 -6.64 4.46
CA ALA A 480 -5.37 -6.08 4.94
C ALA A 480 -5.76 -6.56 6.35
N VAL A 481 -5.40 -7.80 6.73
CA VAL A 481 -5.92 -8.44 7.93
C VAL A 481 -4.91 -8.58 9.07
N HIS A 482 -3.61 -8.64 8.79
CA HIS A 482 -2.61 -8.95 9.83
C HIS A 482 -1.72 -7.81 10.24
N LEU A 483 -1.51 -6.88 9.36
CA LEU A 483 -0.60 -5.77 9.63
C LEU A 483 -1.38 -4.66 10.28
N ALA A 484 -1.25 -4.53 11.58
CA ALA A 484 -1.87 -3.45 12.34
C ALA A 484 -1.43 -2.08 11.85
N ASP A 485 -0.27 -2.03 11.29
CA ASP A 485 0.31 -0.80 10.79
C ASP A 485 0.86 -1.01 9.39
N PRO A 486 0.11 -0.60 8.34
CA PRO A 486 0.59 -0.63 6.97
C PRO A 486 1.78 0.31 6.71
N ASN A 487 2.21 1.06 7.73
CA ASN A 487 3.42 1.88 7.71
C ASN A 487 4.69 1.10 7.86
N MET A 488 4.57 -0.08 8.39
CA MET A 488 5.76 -0.86 8.63
C MET A 488 6.28 -1.32 7.28
N TYR A 489 7.57 -1.17 7.07
CA TYR A 489 8.29 -1.77 5.96
C TYR A 489 8.31 -3.30 6.15
N ILE A 490 7.13 -3.90 6.09
CA ILE A 490 6.96 -5.33 6.22
C ILE A 490 7.17 -5.96 4.85
N TRP A 491 7.84 -7.07 4.86
CA TRP A 491 7.95 -7.89 3.68
C TRP A 491 7.00 -9.10 3.80
N PRO A 492 5.71 -8.98 3.38
CA PRO A 492 4.69 -9.99 3.62
C PRO A 492 4.96 -11.33 2.93
N GLU A 493 5.79 -11.35 1.90
CA GLU A 493 6.22 -12.59 1.23
C GLU A 493 6.99 -13.53 2.16
N ILE A 494 7.70 -13.02 3.18
CA ILE A 494 8.46 -13.82 4.16
C ILE A 494 8.04 -13.57 5.62
N ASN A 495 7.06 -12.72 5.88
CA ASN A 495 6.66 -12.36 7.24
C ASN A 495 5.71 -13.41 7.83
N PRO A 496 6.03 -14.01 8.99
CA PRO A 496 5.15 -14.99 9.66
C PRO A 496 3.99 -14.34 10.45
N GLY A 497 3.85 -13.03 10.44
CA GLY A 497 2.83 -12.31 11.19
C GLY A 497 3.17 -12.06 12.67
N GLY A 498 4.43 -12.21 13.09
CA GLY A 498 4.84 -12.09 14.49
C GLY A 498 4.53 -13.35 15.34
N LEU A 499 4.70 -13.23 16.65
CA LEU A 499 4.33 -14.28 17.62
C LEU A 499 2.81 -14.34 17.80
N ILE A 500 2.27 -15.52 18.16
CA ILE A 500 0.81 -15.73 18.23
C ILE A 500 0.09 -14.77 19.17
N ASP A 501 0.66 -14.44 20.32
CA ASP A 501 0.04 -13.51 21.27
C ASP A 501 -0.04 -12.08 20.69
N SER A 502 1.07 -11.57 20.13
CA SER A 502 1.08 -10.27 19.45
C SER A 502 0.14 -10.24 18.25
N TYR A 503 0.09 -11.34 17.50
CA TYR A 503 -0.79 -11.51 16.35
C TYR A 503 -2.28 -11.46 16.76
N ALA A 504 -2.63 -12.07 17.88
CA ALA A 504 -3.98 -12.09 18.42
C ALA A 504 -4.46 -10.71 18.92
N ASP A 505 -3.54 -9.88 19.43
CA ASP A 505 -3.85 -8.54 19.96
C ASP A 505 -3.92 -7.44 18.91
N VAL A 506 -3.26 -7.64 17.77
CA VAL A 506 -3.13 -6.62 16.74
C VAL A 506 -4.45 -6.45 15.99
N ARG A 507 -4.93 -5.20 15.87
CA ARG A 507 -6.07 -4.91 14.98
C ARG A 507 -5.66 -5.06 13.51
N PRO A 508 -6.58 -5.46 12.61
CA PRO A 508 -6.30 -5.52 11.18
C PRO A 508 -5.99 -4.14 10.59
N SER A 509 -5.26 -4.09 9.49
CA SER A 509 -4.94 -2.82 8.82
C SER A 509 -6.19 -2.14 8.24
N ASP A 510 -7.14 -2.94 7.75
CA ASP A 510 -8.45 -2.45 7.29
C ASP A 510 -9.49 -2.58 8.42
N TRP A 511 -9.25 -1.94 9.56
CA TRP A 511 -10.09 -2.07 10.76
C TRP A 511 -11.52 -1.54 10.61
N SER A 512 -11.80 -0.78 9.57
CA SER A 512 -13.17 -0.34 9.27
C SER A 512 -14.05 -1.49 8.81
N TYR A 513 -13.48 -2.49 8.11
CA TYR A 513 -14.24 -3.56 7.44
C TYR A 513 -13.83 -4.98 7.86
N VAL A 514 -12.75 -5.12 8.62
CA VAL A 514 -12.28 -6.39 9.18
C VAL A 514 -12.35 -6.31 10.70
N ALA A 515 -12.99 -7.28 11.34
CA ALA A 515 -13.05 -7.36 12.80
C ALA A 515 -11.70 -7.85 13.37
N SER A 516 -11.23 -7.25 14.45
CA SER A 516 -10.15 -7.84 15.24
C SER A 516 -10.64 -9.11 15.93
N PHE A 517 -9.72 -9.97 16.37
CA PHE A 517 -10.07 -11.18 17.12
C PHE A 517 -10.83 -10.84 18.40
N GLU A 518 -10.39 -9.80 19.10
CA GLU A 518 -11.03 -9.27 20.31
C GLU A 518 -12.47 -8.79 20.02
N GLU A 519 -12.66 -7.97 18.97
CA GLU A 519 -13.97 -7.49 18.56
C GLU A 519 -14.89 -8.67 18.18
N ASN A 520 -14.35 -9.65 17.48
CA ASN A 520 -15.09 -10.85 17.06
C ASN A 520 -15.53 -11.67 18.27
N ALA A 521 -14.63 -11.95 19.22
CA ALA A 521 -14.96 -12.68 20.46
C ALA A 521 -16.02 -11.95 21.30
N ARG A 522 -15.86 -10.64 21.47
CA ARG A 522 -16.80 -9.81 22.24
C ARG A 522 -18.19 -9.75 21.59
N ASN A 523 -18.27 -9.60 20.28
CA ASN A 523 -19.54 -9.62 19.56
C ASN A 523 -20.27 -10.96 19.72
N ARG A 524 -19.52 -12.08 19.70
CA ARG A 524 -20.09 -13.41 19.97
C ARG A 524 -20.64 -13.53 21.39
N LEU A 525 -19.88 -13.07 22.39
CA LEU A 525 -20.29 -13.14 23.80
C LEU A 525 -21.54 -12.29 24.09
N GLU A 526 -21.63 -11.15 23.49
CA GLU A 526 -22.72 -10.20 23.73
C GLU A 526 -23.89 -10.36 22.76
N GLY A 527 -23.80 -11.30 21.80
CA GLY A 527 -24.82 -11.49 20.78
C GLY A 527 -25.02 -10.25 19.90
N ARG A 528 -23.97 -9.43 19.74
CA ARG A 528 -24.00 -8.24 18.88
C ARG A 528 -23.78 -8.61 17.42
N GLY A 529 -24.54 -7.97 16.54
CA GLY A 529 -24.30 -8.06 15.11
C GLY A 529 -23.15 -7.17 14.65
N SER A 530 -22.40 -7.64 13.67
CA SER A 530 -21.40 -6.86 12.94
C SER A 530 -21.45 -7.21 11.46
N ALA A 531 -21.29 -6.21 10.61
CA ALA A 531 -21.09 -6.38 9.17
C ALA A 531 -19.63 -6.65 8.80
N LYS A 532 -18.70 -6.55 9.75
CA LYS A 532 -17.27 -6.74 9.51
C LYS A 532 -16.91 -8.18 9.17
N HIS A 533 -15.92 -8.30 8.32
CA HIS A 533 -15.33 -9.57 7.94
C HIS A 533 -14.64 -10.24 9.14
N THR A 534 -14.94 -11.51 9.39
CA THR A 534 -14.47 -12.23 10.57
C THR A 534 -13.18 -13.04 10.27
N ALA A 535 -12.50 -13.47 11.33
CA ALA A 535 -11.33 -14.34 11.24
C ALA A 535 -11.61 -15.65 10.48
N VAL A 536 -12.78 -16.26 10.71
CA VAL A 536 -13.20 -17.49 10.01
C VAL A 536 -13.32 -17.24 8.51
N GLN A 537 -13.97 -16.15 8.10
CA GLN A 537 -14.09 -15.79 6.68
C GLN A 537 -12.72 -15.51 6.05
N THR A 538 -11.80 -14.87 6.77
CA THR A 538 -10.42 -14.68 6.31
C THR A 538 -9.69 -16.02 6.10
N ALA A 539 -9.83 -16.94 7.04
CA ALA A 539 -9.23 -18.29 6.92
C ALA A 539 -9.82 -19.06 5.72
N ASP A 540 -11.14 -18.95 5.49
CA ASP A 540 -11.81 -19.53 4.34
C ASP A 540 -11.32 -18.94 3.01
N HIS A 541 -11.05 -17.62 2.96
CA HIS A 541 -10.44 -16.98 1.80
C HIS A 541 -9.05 -17.57 1.50
N PHE A 542 -8.18 -17.64 2.50
CA PHE A 542 -6.84 -18.22 2.33
C PHE A 542 -6.92 -19.69 1.88
N HIS A 543 -7.83 -20.46 2.46
CA HIS A 543 -8.02 -21.86 2.06
C HIS A 543 -8.48 -21.95 0.59
N SER A 544 -9.44 -21.12 0.17
CA SER A 544 -9.95 -21.12 -1.19
C SER A 544 -8.90 -20.70 -2.22
N TYR A 545 -8.08 -19.69 -1.90
CA TYR A 545 -6.97 -19.23 -2.75
C TYR A 545 -5.92 -20.34 -2.92
N ALA A 546 -5.53 -20.99 -1.83
CA ALA A 546 -4.58 -22.10 -1.85
C ALA A 546 -5.10 -23.27 -2.70
N LEU A 547 -6.33 -23.72 -2.45
CA LEU A 547 -6.92 -24.84 -3.16
C LEU A 547 -7.07 -24.56 -4.67
N ALA A 548 -7.57 -23.38 -5.03
CA ALA A 548 -7.74 -23.00 -6.44
C ALA A 548 -6.38 -22.91 -7.16
N THR A 549 -5.36 -22.36 -6.49
CA THR A 549 -4.00 -22.29 -7.03
C THR A 549 -3.42 -23.68 -7.24
N GLU A 550 -3.46 -24.57 -6.25
CA GLU A 550 -2.94 -25.92 -6.35
C GLU A 550 -3.58 -26.72 -7.49
N GLN A 551 -4.91 -26.64 -7.61
CA GLN A 551 -5.62 -27.34 -8.69
C GLN A 551 -5.20 -26.84 -10.08
N ALA A 552 -5.06 -25.52 -10.22
CA ALA A 552 -4.64 -24.92 -11.48
C ALA A 552 -3.16 -25.22 -11.80
N VAL A 553 -2.27 -25.16 -10.80
CA VAL A 553 -0.85 -25.56 -10.91
C VAL A 553 -0.74 -27.03 -11.34
N ALA A 554 -1.53 -27.94 -10.74
CA ALA A 554 -1.50 -29.36 -11.09
C ALA A 554 -1.92 -29.60 -12.56
N ARG A 555 -2.97 -28.91 -13.07
CA ARG A 555 -3.38 -28.99 -14.46
C ARG A 555 -2.32 -28.41 -15.41
N ALA A 556 -1.77 -27.24 -15.08
CA ALA A 556 -0.69 -26.62 -15.87
C ALA A 556 0.55 -27.54 -15.94
N GLN A 557 0.96 -28.09 -14.79
CA GLN A 557 2.11 -29.00 -14.71
C GLN A 557 1.94 -30.26 -15.55
N ALA A 558 0.73 -30.81 -15.59
CA ALA A 558 0.42 -32.00 -16.41
C ALA A 558 0.61 -31.74 -17.91
N VAL A 559 0.43 -30.50 -18.38
CA VAL A 559 0.61 -30.11 -19.78
C VAL A 559 2.04 -29.67 -20.08
N LEU A 560 2.66 -28.86 -19.22
CA LEU A 560 3.95 -28.22 -19.46
C LEU A 560 5.14 -29.10 -19.07
N GLY A 561 4.99 -29.96 -18.07
CA GLY A 561 6.08 -30.75 -17.50
C GLY A 561 7.17 -29.88 -16.89
N ASP A 562 8.33 -30.49 -16.61
CA ASP A 562 9.49 -29.80 -16.01
C ASP A 562 10.37 -29.10 -17.04
N GLY A 563 10.18 -29.39 -18.34
CA GLY A 563 10.99 -28.87 -19.42
C GLY A 563 10.63 -27.46 -19.90
N HIS A 564 9.48 -26.95 -19.53
CA HIS A 564 9.04 -25.62 -19.96
C HIS A 564 9.74 -24.54 -19.12
N LYS A 565 10.66 -23.79 -19.73
CA LYS A 565 11.58 -22.88 -19.02
C LYS A 565 10.86 -21.80 -18.21
N GLU A 566 9.89 -21.09 -18.81
CA GLU A 566 9.15 -20.04 -18.11
C GLU A 566 8.29 -20.61 -17.00
N TRP A 567 7.68 -21.78 -17.21
CA TRP A 567 6.93 -22.47 -16.17
C TRP A 567 7.82 -22.87 -14.99
N SER A 568 9.00 -23.40 -15.26
CA SER A 568 9.95 -23.76 -14.21
C SER A 568 10.41 -22.56 -13.35
N GLY A 569 10.41 -21.36 -13.91
CA GLY A 569 10.70 -20.10 -13.20
C GLY A 569 9.48 -19.45 -12.52
N THR A 570 8.26 -19.86 -12.90
CA THR A 570 7.00 -19.29 -12.40
C THR A 570 6.36 -20.13 -11.29
N LYS A 571 6.33 -21.46 -11.48
CA LYS A 571 5.68 -22.39 -10.57
C LYS A 571 6.14 -22.26 -9.11
N PRO A 572 7.44 -22.10 -8.79
CA PRO A 572 7.89 -21.95 -7.41
C PRO A 572 7.22 -20.81 -6.66
N ASP A 573 7.00 -19.67 -7.30
CA ASP A 573 6.30 -18.54 -6.67
C ASP A 573 4.86 -18.88 -6.31
N LEU A 574 4.16 -19.59 -7.21
CA LEU A 574 2.79 -20.04 -6.97
C LEU A 574 2.70 -21.03 -5.82
N ASP A 575 3.69 -21.95 -5.72
CA ASP A 575 3.79 -22.89 -4.63
C ASP A 575 4.10 -22.18 -3.29
N VAL A 576 4.98 -21.17 -3.30
CA VAL A 576 5.27 -20.32 -2.12
C VAL A 576 4.01 -19.60 -1.65
N LEU A 577 3.31 -18.91 -2.56
CA LEU A 577 2.08 -18.19 -2.23
C LEU A 577 0.98 -19.13 -1.70
N THR A 578 0.89 -20.34 -2.26
CA THR A 578 -0.03 -21.37 -1.77
C THR A 578 0.28 -21.77 -0.33
N LEU A 579 1.56 -22.01 0.00
CA LEU A 579 1.98 -22.35 1.35
C LEU A 579 1.80 -21.19 2.33
N LEU A 580 2.06 -19.94 1.90
CA LEU A 580 1.77 -18.75 2.71
C LEU A 580 0.28 -18.64 3.04
N ALA A 581 -0.60 -18.85 2.05
CA ALA A 581 -2.04 -18.87 2.30
C ALA A 581 -2.44 -19.94 3.32
N ARG A 582 -1.93 -21.15 3.19
CA ARG A 582 -2.19 -22.24 4.15
C ARG A 582 -1.66 -21.93 5.56
N TYR A 583 -0.49 -21.30 5.65
CA TYR A 583 0.11 -20.89 6.91
C TYR A 583 -0.75 -19.81 7.60
N HIS A 584 -1.04 -18.72 6.90
CA HIS A 584 -1.79 -17.60 7.46
C HIS A 584 -3.25 -17.97 7.78
N GLY A 585 -3.89 -18.82 6.97
CA GLY A 585 -5.23 -19.33 7.28
C GLY A 585 -5.27 -20.11 8.61
N ARG A 586 -4.26 -20.97 8.88
CA ARG A 586 -4.14 -21.67 10.16
C ARG A 586 -3.82 -20.73 11.32
N LYS A 587 -2.90 -19.78 11.12
CA LYS A 587 -2.54 -18.81 12.17
C LYS A 587 -3.71 -17.91 12.53
N GLN A 588 -4.53 -17.51 11.54
CA GLN A 588 -5.77 -16.78 11.73
C GLN A 588 -6.75 -17.54 12.65
N MET A 589 -6.95 -18.85 12.37
CA MET A 589 -7.81 -19.69 13.20
C MET A 589 -7.24 -19.92 14.60
N ALA A 590 -5.91 -20.07 14.71
CA ALA A 590 -5.26 -20.21 16.01
C ALA A 590 -5.51 -18.99 16.91
N ALA A 591 -5.37 -17.78 16.36
CA ALA A 591 -5.62 -16.55 17.09
C ALA A 591 -7.09 -16.38 17.48
N ASP A 592 -8.05 -16.70 16.59
CA ASP A 592 -9.49 -16.65 16.92
C ASP A 592 -9.83 -17.62 18.05
N HIS A 593 -9.32 -18.84 18.02
CA HIS A 593 -9.51 -19.82 19.08
C HIS A 593 -8.84 -19.40 20.39
N LEU A 594 -7.64 -18.81 20.30
CA LEU A 594 -6.90 -18.36 21.48
C LEU A 594 -7.64 -17.24 22.21
N VAL A 595 -8.08 -16.20 21.48
CA VAL A 595 -8.84 -15.09 22.05
C VAL A 595 -10.18 -15.56 22.59
N TRP A 596 -10.86 -16.50 21.90
CA TRP A 596 -12.08 -17.12 22.43
C TRP A 596 -11.83 -17.85 23.76
N PHE A 597 -10.74 -18.62 23.85
CA PHE A 597 -10.34 -19.27 25.10
C PHE A 597 -10.07 -18.25 26.21
N GLU A 598 -9.40 -17.16 25.93
CA GLU A 598 -9.10 -16.12 26.92
C GLU A 598 -10.35 -15.47 27.51
N HIS A 599 -11.39 -15.31 26.70
CA HIS A 599 -12.67 -14.78 27.18
C HIS A 599 -13.57 -15.78 27.87
N THR A 600 -13.48 -17.05 27.55
CA THR A 600 -14.48 -18.06 27.96
C THR A 600 -13.91 -19.17 28.82
N ASN A 601 -12.59 -19.35 28.82
CA ASN A 601 -11.92 -20.55 29.33
C ASN A 601 -12.47 -21.86 28.72
N ASP A 602 -12.88 -21.83 27.44
CA ASP A 602 -13.27 -23.03 26.70
C ASP A 602 -12.02 -23.85 26.31
N GLU A 603 -11.82 -24.97 27.03
CA GLU A 603 -10.65 -25.84 26.78
C GLU A 603 -10.61 -26.39 25.35
N THR A 604 -11.79 -26.56 24.72
CA THR A 604 -11.84 -27.05 23.33
C THR A 604 -11.23 -26.06 22.36
N ALA A 605 -11.40 -24.76 22.63
CA ALA A 605 -10.76 -23.69 21.86
C ALA A 605 -9.24 -23.66 22.09
N LEU A 606 -8.76 -23.86 23.32
CA LEU A 606 -7.33 -23.95 23.60
C LEU A 606 -6.66 -25.11 22.84
N TYR A 607 -7.25 -26.29 22.87
CA TYR A 607 -6.75 -27.44 22.09
C TYR A 607 -6.86 -27.21 20.58
N ALA A 608 -7.88 -26.50 20.11
CA ALA A 608 -8.01 -26.10 18.71
C ALA A 608 -6.89 -25.13 18.30
N ALA A 609 -6.62 -24.10 19.10
CA ALA A 609 -5.52 -23.17 18.87
C ALA A 609 -4.16 -23.90 18.77
N GLN A 610 -3.86 -24.81 19.72
CA GLN A 610 -2.64 -25.63 19.72
C GLN A 610 -2.52 -26.47 18.44
N ARG A 611 -3.62 -27.09 18.01
CA ARG A 611 -3.64 -27.87 16.75
C ARG A 611 -3.35 -26.99 15.53
N GLU A 612 -3.92 -25.80 15.47
CA GLU A 612 -3.74 -24.91 14.34
C GLU A 612 -2.31 -24.34 14.26
N VAL A 613 -1.67 -23.92 15.37
CA VAL A 613 -0.25 -23.50 15.33
C VAL A 613 0.69 -24.66 14.98
N SER A 614 0.38 -25.88 15.46
CA SER A 614 1.16 -27.07 15.09
C SER A 614 1.06 -27.35 13.58
N GLY A 615 -0.13 -27.22 13.01
CA GLY A 615 -0.35 -27.32 11.56
C GLY A 615 0.33 -26.19 10.78
N ALA A 616 0.34 -24.97 11.31
CA ALA A 616 1.04 -23.84 10.71
C ALA A 616 2.56 -24.06 10.67
N LEU A 617 3.16 -24.57 11.75
CA LEU A 617 4.58 -24.95 11.76
C LEU A 617 4.92 -25.97 10.67
N LEU A 618 4.09 -27.01 10.49
CA LEU A 618 4.32 -28.00 9.44
C LEU A 618 4.28 -27.39 8.04
N VAL A 619 3.39 -26.44 7.80
CA VAL A 619 3.34 -25.69 6.52
C VAL A 619 4.59 -24.82 6.35
N TRP A 620 5.03 -24.12 7.40
CA TRP A 620 6.25 -23.30 7.31
C TRP A 620 7.50 -24.14 7.06
N LEU A 621 7.60 -25.34 7.63
CA LEU A 621 8.68 -26.29 7.32
C LEU A 621 8.66 -26.74 5.85
N GLN A 622 7.48 -26.93 5.26
CA GLN A 622 7.36 -27.20 3.81
C GLN A 622 7.83 -25.98 2.98
N LEU A 623 7.48 -24.77 3.41
CA LEU A 623 7.91 -23.52 2.76
C LEU A 623 9.44 -23.37 2.80
N VAL A 624 10.06 -23.61 3.96
CA VAL A 624 11.53 -23.61 4.10
C VAL A 624 12.16 -24.66 3.17
N LYS A 625 11.63 -25.88 3.15
CA LYS A 625 12.13 -26.95 2.27
C LYS A 625 12.01 -26.58 0.78
N LEU A 626 10.94 -25.91 0.39
CA LEU A 626 10.72 -25.49 -0.99
C LEU A 626 11.70 -24.38 -1.41
N THR A 627 11.97 -23.44 -0.52
CA THR A 627 12.70 -22.20 -0.85
C THR A 627 14.21 -22.29 -0.62
N ASP A 628 14.65 -23.22 0.24
CA ASP A 628 16.08 -23.40 0.53
C ASP A 628 16.86 -23.88 -0.72
N GLY A 629 17.94 -23.20 -1.05
CA GLY A 629 18.71 -23.43 -2.29
C GLY A 629 18.04 -23.01 -3.59
N LEU A 630 16.78 -22.52 -3.53
CA LEU A 630 16.06 -21.97 -4.68
C LEU A 630 16.23 -20.45 -4.76
N TYR A 631 15.89 -19.74 -3.68
CA TYR A 631 16.07 -18.29 -3.57
C TYR A 631 17.33 -17.97 -2.74
N PRO A 632 17.96 -16.81 -2.95
CA PRO A 632 19.14 -16.41 -2.20
C PRO A 632 18.90 -16.33 -0.68
N GLY A 633 19.90 -16.69 0.12
CA GLY A 633 19.78 -16.69 1.57
C GLY A 633 19.79 -15.30 2.22
N GLU A 634 20.30 -14.28 1.53
CA GLU A 634 20.47 -12.92 2.06
C GLU A 634 19.81 -11.89 1.14
N MET A 635 18.54 -12.11 0.81
CA MET A 635 17.76 -11.13 0.07
C MET A 635 17.51 -9.89 0.91
N ALA A 636 17.48 -8.71 0.28
CA ALA A 636 17.24 -7.44 0.97
C ALA A 636 16.29 -6.54 0.16
N PHE A 637 15.25 -6.06 0.80
CA PHE A 637 14.26 -5.13 0.24
C PHE A 637 13.94 -3.96 1.20
N GLY A 638 14.73 -3.77 2.21
CA GLY A 638 14.61 -2.71 3.18
C GLY A 638 15.68 -2.82 4.26
N PRO A 639 15.86 -1.82 5.11
CA PRO A 639 16.89 -1.82 6.16
C PRO A 639 16.79 -3.03 7.11
N GLU A 640 15.56 -3.48 7.36
CA GLU A 640 15.24 -4.59 8.26
C GLU A 640 14.59 -5.78 7.53
N ASP A 641 14.19 -5.58 6.26
CA ASP A 641 13.57 -6.60 5.42
C ASP A 641 14.64 -7.41 4.69
N VAL A 642 15.37 -8.20 5.47
CA VAL A 642 16.51 -9.00 5.02
C VAL A 642 16.33 -10.44 5.43
N GLY A 643 16.82 -11.36 4.61
CA GLY A 643 16.91 -12.78 4.92
C GLY A 643 16.09 -13.68 4.02
N HIS A 644 15.69 -14.81 4.57
CA HIS A 644 15.04 -15.92 3.88
C HIS A 644 13.96 -16.53 4.79
N TRP A 645 13.00 -17.29 4.24
CA TRP A 645 11.95 -17.99 5.02
C TRP A 645 12.50 -18.84 6.16
N LYS A 646 13.68 -19.46 6.00
CA LYS A 646 14.34 -20.23 7.05
C LYS A 646 14.72 -19.40 8.29
N ASP A 647 15.04 -18.12 8.08
CA ASP A 647 15.40 -17.20 9.17
C ASP A 647 14.19 -16.83 10.05
N LYS A 648 12.98 -17.06 9.53
CA LYS A 648 11.72 -16.78 10.23
C LYS A 648 11.10 -18.01 10.92
N LEU A 649 11.76 -19.20 10.82
CA LEU A 649 11.24 -20.45 11.37
C LEU A 649 11.04 -20.41 12.90
N ALA A 650 11.80 -19.59 13.61
CA ALA A 650 11.66 -19.42 15.05
C ALA A 650 10.26 -18.94 15.49
N TYR A 651 9.56 -18.16 14.67
CA TYR A 651 8.23 -17.65 15.00
C TYR A 651 7.20 -18.78 15.15
N PRO A 652 6.93 -19.63 14.13
CA PRO A 652 5.97 -20.72 14.28
C PRO A 652 6.43 -21.79 15.29
N GLN A 653 7.74 -21.96 15.52
CA GLN A 653 8.23 -22.84 16.60
C GLN A 653 7.89 -22.29 17.98
N ASN A 654 8.04 -20.98 18.18
CA ASN A 654 7.66 -20.31 19.42
C ASN A 654 6.14 -20.37 19.64
N ASP A 655 5.33 -20.16 18.59
CA ASP A 655 3.87 -20.25 18.68
C ASP A 655 3.43 -21.64 19.20
N VAL A 656 4.04 -22.73 18.67
CA VAL A 656 3.76 -24.09 19.15
C VAL A 656 4.17 -24.27 20.61
N GLN A 657 5.34 -23.76 21.01
CA GLN A 657 5.81 -23.85 22.39
C GLN A 657 4.89 -23.10 23.35
N THR A 658 4.50 -21.85 23.00
CA THR A 658 3.58 -21.02 23.79
C THR A 658 2.24 -21.72 24.03
N LEU A 659 1.62 -22.27 23.00
CA LEU A 659 0.33 -22.96 23.15
C LEU A 659 0.47 -24.30 23.89
N LYS A 660 1.60 -25.00 23.71
CA LYS A 660 1.89 -26.19 24.50
C LYS A 660 1.95 -25.88 26.00
N GLU A 661 2.66 -24.83 26.37
CA GLU A 661 2.79 -24.38 27.78
C GLU A 661 1.45 -23.99 28.37
N ARG A 662 0.61 -23.27 27.60
CA ARG A 662 -0.77 -22.93 28.05
C ARG A 662 -1.62 -24.17 28.27
N VAL A 663 -1.51 -25.17 27.40
CA VAL A 663 -2.18 -26.49 27.59
C VAL A 663 -1.68 -27.19 28.86
N GLU A 664 -0.36 -27.21 29.10
CA GLU A 664 0.21 -27.85 30.31
C GLU A 664 -0.25 -27.13 31.59
N LEU A 665 -0.32 -25.79 31.57
CA LEU A 665 -0.86 -24.99 32.69
C LEU A 665 -2.34 -25.27 32.94
N TRP A 666 -3.13 -25.34 31.87
CA TRP A 666 -4.55 -25.71 31.94
C TRP A 666 -4.73 -27.09 32.60
N LYS A 667 -3.96 -28.09 32.16
CA LYS A 667 -4.00 -29.44 32.74
C LYS A 667 -3.61 -29.45 34.22
N LYS A 668 -2.63 -28.62 34.60
CA LYS A 668 -2.10 -28.60 35.95
C LYS A 668 -2.97 -27.79 36.91
N TYR A 669 -3.42 -26.62 36.51
CA TYR A 669 -4.14 -25.70 37.41
C TYR A 669 -5.63 -25.54 37.08
N GLY A 670 -6.05 -26.00 35.91
CA GLY A 670 -7.40 -25.83 35.41
C GLY A 670 -7.71 -24.36 34.95
N ARG A 671 -8.95 -23.95 35.07
CA ARG A 671 -9.45 -22.66 34.66
C ARG A 671 -8.70 -21.49 35.30
N ALA A 672 -8.35 -20.48 34.55
CA ALA A 672 -7.82 -19.22 35.02
C ALA A 672 -8.72 -18.07 34.55
N ASP A 673 -9.63 -17.58 35.40
CA ASP A 673 -10.47 -16.43 35.09
C ASP A 673 -9.66 -15.14 35.16
N TYR A 674 -8.67 -15.08 36.03
CA TYR A 674 -7.63 -14.04 36.10
C TYR A 674 -6.29 -14.72 36.40
N GLY A 675 -5.27 -14.37 35.64
CA GLY A 675 -3.91 -14.89 35.79
C GLY A 675 -2.91 -13.74 35.97
N PHE A 676 -2.00 -13.89 36.93
CA PHE A 676 -0.97 -12.91 37.24
C PHE A 676 0.39 -13.63 37.33
N ASP A 677 1.36 -13.13 36.58
CA ASP A 677 2.74 -13.61 36.55
C ASP A 677 3.61 -12.70 37.41
N PHE A 678 4.18 -13.24 38.49
CA PHE A 678 4.93 -12.49 39.48
C PHE A 678 6.43 -12.51 39.18
N GLY A 679 7.05 -11.35 39.14
CA GLY A 679 8.46 -11.17 38.89
C GLY A 679 8.81 -10.86 37.45
N GLY A 680 7.83 -10.87 36.56
CA GLY A 680 8.03 -10.47 35.16
C GLY A 680 8.43 -9.01 34.98
N PRO A 681 9.09 -8.65 33.88
CA PRO A 681 9.35 -7.25 33.57
C PRO A 681 8.03 -6.53 33.30
N VAL A 682 7.98 -5.25 33.65
CA VAL A 682 6.79 -4.41 33.50
C VAL A 682 6.51 -4.07 32.02
N LYS A 683 7.44 -4.35 31.09
CA LYS A 683 7.22 -4.16 29.66
C LYS A 683 6.59 -5.41 29.06
N ASP A 684 5.30 -5.36 28.85
CA ASP A 684 4.58 -6.29 28.03
C ASP A 684 5.06 -6.20 26.57
N ALA A 685 5.38 -7.34 25.94
CA ALA A 685 5.67 -7.39 24.49
C ALA A 685 4.54 -6.74 23.64
N ARG A 686 3.33 -6.64 24.17
CA ARG A 686 2.17 -6.00 23.59
C ARG A 686 2.26 -4.48 23.51
N GLU A 687 3.00 -3.80 24.41
CA GLU A 687 3.22 -2.35 24.32
C GLU A 687 4.11 -1.95 23.13
N ASN A 688 4.87 -2.90 22.56
CA ASN A 688 5.74 -2.68 21.40
C ASN A 688 5.15 -3.23 20.08
N SER A 689 3.86 -3.61 20.04
CA SER A 689 3.17 -4.09 18.82
C SER A 689 3.24 -3.11 17.63
N TYR A 690 3.55 -1.85 17.90
CA TYR A 690 3.84 -0.81 16.91
C TYR A 690 5.04 -1.09 16.01
N ARG A 691 5.92 -2.02 16.38
CA ARG A 691 7.16 -2.29 15.65
C ARG A 691 7.46 -3.78 15.66
N GLN A 692 6.55 -4.59 15.12
CA GLN A 692 6.68 -6.04 15.04
C GLN A 692 8.00 -6.53 14.42
N ASN A 693 8.72 -5.66 13.71
CA ASN A 693 10.02 -5.98 13.11
C ASN A 693 11.22 -5.40 13.86
N ARG A 694 11.05 -4.47 14.82
CA ARG A 694 12.20 -3.74 15.40
C ARG A 694 12.63 -4.16 16.79
N SER A 695 11.78 -4.77 17.59
CA SER A 695 12.16 -5.25 18.90
C SER A 695 11.07 -6.14 19.52
N VAL A 696 10.82 -7.31 18.98
CA VAL A 696 10.08 -8.33 19.73
C VAL A 696 11.06 -8.87 20.77
N GLU A 697 11.11 -8.23 21.93
CA GLU A 697 11.67 -8.87 23.10
C GLU A 697 10.72 -10.00 23.47
N GLN A 698 11.24 -11.22 23.55
CA GLN A 698 10.46 -12.33 24.02
C GLN A 698 10.07 -12.01 25.48
N SER A 699 8.78 -11.84 25.75
CA SER A 699 8.28 -11.64 27.09
C SER A 699 8.52 -12.92 27.90
N ASN A 700 9.02 -12.79 29.12
CA ASN A 700 9.02 -13.90 30.09
C ASN A 700 7.66 -14.00 30.84
N VAL A 701 6.71 -13.12 30.51
CA VAL A 701 5.35 -13.18 31.04
C VAL A 701 4.59 -14.29 30.36
N LEU A 702 3.94 -15.14 31.15
CA LEU A 702 3.11 -16.20 30.62
C LEU A 702 1.98 -15.63 29.79
N ALA A 703 1.78 -16.16 28.59
CA ALA A 703 0.73 -15.75 27.68
C ALA A 703 -0.65 -15.82 28.33
N GLY A 704 -1.41 -14.73 28.29
CA GLY A 704 -2.72 -14.58 28.94
C GLY A 704 -2.66 -14.25 30.44
N PHE A 705 -1.47 -14.04 31.00
CA PHE A 705 -1.29 -13.57 32.36
C PHE A 705 -0.85 -12.11 32.37
N ALA A 706 -1.30 -11.35 33.38
CA ALA A 706 -0.85 -10.00 33.58
C ALA A 706 0.50 -9.99 34.32
N ALA A 707 1.47 -9.23 33.81
CA ALA A 707 2.76 -9.05 34.45
C ALA A 707 2.61 -8.25 35.75
N VAL A 708 3.27 -8.70 36.82
CA VAL A 708 3.28 -8.05 38.14
C VAL A 708 4.70 -7.97 38.65
N SER A 709 5.17 -6.75 38.92
CA SER A 709 6.40 -6.48 39.63
C SER A 709 6.13 -5.99 41.06
N PRO A 710 7.14 -5.85 41.95
CA PRO A 710 7.00 -5.23 43.24
C PRO A 710 6.40 -3.81 43.19
N GLU A 711 6.64 -3.08 42.12
CA GLU A 711 6.20 -1.70 41.91
C GLU A 711 4.77 -1.60 41.32
N THR A 712 4.16 -2.73 40.99
CA THR A 712 2.80 -2.78 40.44
C THR A 712 1.77 -2.49 41.52
N VAL A 713 1.67 -1.20 41.93
CA VAL A 713 0.65 -0.72 42.92
C VAL A 713 -0.73 -0.76 42.26
N PHE A 714 -1.76 -1.08 43.05
CA PHE A 714 -3.15 -1.12 42.54
C PHE A 714 -3.54 0.21 41.88
N ASP A 715 -4.11 0.11 40.73
CA ASP A 715 -4.63 1.23 39.94
C ASP A 715 -6.06 0.91 39.46
N GLU A 716 -6.93 1.89 39.58
CA GLU A 716 -8.35 1.72 39.22
C GLU A 716 -8.60 1.42 37.76
N GLN A 717 -7.76 1.94 36.84
CA GLN A 717 -7.89 1.74 35.41
C GLN A 717 -7.32 0.37 35.02
N ARG A 718 -6.15 0.01 35.55
CA ARG A 718 -5.53 -1.30 35.34
C ARG A 718 -6.33 -2.43 36.00
N GLY A 719 -6.94 -2.17 37.15
CA GLY A 719 -7.80 -3.12 37.87
C GLY A 719 -7.09 -4.15 38.74
N TYR A 720 -5.77 -4.07 38.89
CA TYR A 720 -4.99 -4.99 39.74
C TYR A 720 -3.70 -4.33 40.29
N GLY A 721 -3.13 -4.92 41.32
CA GLY A 721 -1.82 -4.55 41.85
C GLY A 721 -1.74 -4.68 43.37
N TRP A 722 -0.57 -4.40 43.94
CA TRP A 722 -0.31 -4.40 45.37
C TRP A 722 -0.99 -3.19 46.03
N VAL A 723 -1.64 -3.41 47.18
CA VAL A 723 -2.24 -2.31 47.95
C VAL A 723 -1.16 -1.38 48.52
N GLN A 724 -0.01 -1.96 48.87
CA GLN A 724 1.18 -1.22 49.32
C GLN A 724 2.44 -1.87 48.71
N ALA A 725 3.30 -1.06 48.15
CA ALA A 725 4.56 -1.49 47.51
C ALA A 725 5.73 -1.52 48.51
N GLY A 726 5.62 -2.16 49.63
CA GLY A 726 6.68 -2.24 50.61
C GLY A 726 7.09 -3.68 50.95
N GLY A 727 8.39 -3.94 51.11
CA GLY A 727 8.92 -5.25 51.51
C GLY A 727 8.77 -6.35 50.49
N LEU A 728 8.71 -6.00 49.18
CA LEU A 728 8.67 -6.93 48.05
C LEU A 728 9.97 -6.91 47.29
N THR A 729 10.46 -8.06 46.85
CA THR A 729 11.65 -8.21 46.02
C THR A 729 11.34 -9.12 44.83
N ALA A 730 11.67 -8.69 43.64
CA ALA A 730 11.54 -9.51 42.42
C ALA A 730 12.78 -10.36 42.19
N ASN A 731 12.56 -11.59 41.76
CA ASN A 731 13.55 -12.44 41.17
C ASN A 731 13.11 -12.74 39.74
N ALA A 732 13.41 -11.80 38.84
CA ALA A 732 13.01 -11.86 37.42
C ALA A 732 14.12 -12.48 36.57
N LEU A 733 13.76 -13.34 35.64
CA LEU A 733 14.67 -13.81 34.63
C LEU A 733 14.90 -12.74 33.55
N PRO A 734 16.11 -12.67 32.99
CA PRO A 734 16.39 -11.67 31.95
C PRO A 734 15.54 -11.90 30.70
N LEU A 735 15.11 -10.83 30.08
CA LEU A 735 14.50 -10.86 28.73
C LEU A 735 15.53 -11.34 27.72
N VAL A 736 15.11 -12.17 26.79
CA VAL A 736 15.95 -12.58 25.66
C VAL A 736 15.72 -11.61 24.51
N PRO A 737 16.73 -10.82 24.09
CA PRO A 737 16.59 -9.89 22.98
C PRO A 737 16.25 -10.61 21.67
N TYR A 738 15.46 -9.99 20.81
CA TYR A 738 15.07 -10.54 19.51
C TYR A 738 16.26 -10.96 18.63
N ALA A 739 17.37 -10.23 18.70
CA ALA A 739 18.61 -10.59 18.02
C ALA A 739 19.17 -11.95 18.48
N GLU A 740 18.97 -12.32 19.75
CA GLU A 740 19.35 -13.63 20.27
C GLU A 740 18.34 -14.72 19.89
N VAL A 741 17.04 -14.40 19.80
CA VAL A 741 16.03 -15.30 19.20
C VAL A 741 16.40 -15.60 17.74
N ARG A 742 16.90 -14.63 16.99
CA ARG A 742 17.39 -14.80 15.63
C ARG A 742 18.66 -15.69 15.57
N ALA A 743 19.54 -15.61 16.57
CA ALA A 743 20.72 -16.46 16.70
C ALA A 743 20.38 -17.87 17.21
N VAL A 744 19.44 -17.97 18.15
CA VAL A 744 18.92 -19.23 18.73
C VAL A 744 18.04 -19.97 17.71
N ALA A 745 17.40 -19.29 16.77
CA ALA A 745 16.63 -19.89 15.68
C ALA A 745 17.45 -20.80 14.75
N ARG A 746 18.78 -20.73 14.81
CA ARG A 746 19.67 -21.67 14.12
C ARG A 746 19.74 -23.05 14.83
N ASP A 747 19.35 -23.12 16.12
CA ASP A 747 19.17 -24.37 16.83
C ASP A 747 17.86 -24.34 17.65
N PRO A 748 16.76 -24.89 17.11
CA PRO A 748 15.45 -24.90 17.75
C PRO A 748 15.41 -25.65 19.10
N ARG A 749 16.47 -26.41 19.45
CA ARG A 749 16.58 -27.09 20.76
C ARG A 749 16.97 -26.14 21.89
N ASN A 750 17.40 -24.91 21.56
CA ASN A 750 17.86 -23.91 22.51
C ASN A 750 16.83 -22.80 22.79
N LEU A 751 15.56 -22.95 22.35
CA LEU A 751 14.50 -22.06 22.82
C LEU A 751 14.38 -22.20 24.34
N PRO A 752 14.42 -21.11 25.11
CA PRO A 752 14.35 -21.20 26.57
C PRO A 752 13.06 -21.91 26.95
N ALA A 753 13.20 -22.88 27.85
CA ALA A 753 12.07 -23.53 28.49
C ALA A 753 11.22 -22.45 29.18
N ASN A 754 9.92 -22.74 29.32
CA ASN A 754 9.00 -21.83 29.99
C ASN A 754 9.59 -21.21 31.28
N LEU A 755 9.63 -19.92 31.35
CA LEU A 755 10.26 -19.14 32.41
C LEU A 755 9.34 -18.89 33.61
N LEU A 756 8.06 -19.25 33.51
CA LEU A 756 7.07 -19.02 34.57
C LEU A 756 7.48 -19.52 35.93
N LEU A 757 8.17 -20.65 35.96
CA LEU A 757 8.57 -21.29 37.21
C LEU A 757 9.89 -20.76 37.78
N GLY A 758 10.59 -19.90 37.05
CA GLY A 758 11.83 -19.26 37.45
C GLY A 758 11.66 -17.86 38.04
N ASP A 759 10.66 -17.14 37.57
CA ASP A 759 10.33 -15.83 38.05
C ASP A 759 9.53 -15.88 39.35
N SER A 760 9.72 -14.90 40.24
CA SER A 760 8.97 -14.83 41.47
C SER A 760 9.09 -13.50 42.17
N ILE A 761 8.08 -13.19 43.02
CA ILE A 761 8.17 -12.12 43.99
C ILE A 761 8.27 -12.78 45.39
N GLU A 762 9.16 -12.21 46.18
CA GLU A 762 9.35 -12.55 47.60
C GLU A 762 8.86 -11.42 48.49
N GLY A 763 8.23 -11.77 49.59
CA GLY A 763 7.79 -10.80 50.63
C GLY A 763 7.98 -11.33 52.04
N THR A 764 7.86 -10.42 53.02
CA THR A 764 8.06 -10.70 54.47
C THR A 764 6.77 -10.70 55.27
N GLY A 765 5.63 -10.70 54.62
CA GLY A 765 4.29 -10.88 55.24
C GLY A 765 3.38 -9.67 55.17
N GLY A 766 2.07 -9.95 55.20
CA GLY A 766 1.02 -8.96 55.31
C GLY A 766 0.66 -8.17 54.05
N GLN A 767 1.35 -8.46 52.91
CA GLN A 767 1.03 -7.77 51.65
C GLN A 767 -0.31 -8.25 51.12
N ILE A 768 -1.06 -7.34 50.48
CA ILE A 768 -2.34 -7.61 49.86
C ILE A 768 -2.23 -7.34 48.33
N PHE A 769 -2.59 -8.32 47.53
CA PHE A 769 -2.76 -8.14 46.10
C PHE A 769 -4.23 -7.95 45.78
N ARG A 770 -4.58 -6.83 45.20
CA ARG A 770 -5.94 -6.41 44.92
C ARG A 770 -6.30 -6.57 43.47
N VAL A 771 -7.50 -7.09 43.15
CA VAL A 771 -7.99 -7.33 41.81
C VAL A 771 -9.44 -6.90 41.66
N LYS A 772 -9.80 -6.17 40.63
CA LYS A 772 -11.19 -5.97 40.22
C LYS A 772 -11.68 -7.25 39.54
N VAL A 773 -12.78 -7.80 40.02
CA VAL A 773 -13.32 -9.07 39.54
C VAL A 773 -14.82 -8.99 39.27
N LYS A 774 -15.26 -9.87 38.35
CA LYS A 774 -16.68 -10.18 38.14
C LYS A 774 -16.97 -11.54 38.78
N GLY A 775 -17.72 -11.57 39.84
CA GLY A 775 -18.02 -12.75 40.62
C GLY A 775 -17.93 -12.47 42.14
N GLU A 776 -18.42 -13.35 42.95
CA GLU A 776 -18.49 -13.18 44.41
C GLU A 776 -17.45 -14.00 45.16
N GLU A 777 -17.18 -15.22 44.71
CA GLU A 777 -16.28 -16.13 45.39
C GLU A 777 -15.28 -16.73 44.40
N PHE A 778 -13.99 -16.75 44.78
CA PHE A 778 -12.90 -17.26 43.96
C PHE A 778 -12.01 -18.21 44.75
N LYS A 779 -11.56 -19.28 44.09
CA LYS A 779 -10.44 -20.07 44.52
C LYS A 779 -9.15 -19.41 44.02
N ALA A 780 -8.30 -18.96 44.92
CA ALA A 780 -7.01 -18.35 44.61
C ALA A 780 -5.91 -19.44 44.71
N LEU A 781 -5.15 -19.61 43.65
CA LEU A 781 -3.97 -20.49 43.58
C LEU A 781 -2.72 -19.61 43.57
N LEU A 782 -1.96 -19.64 44.66
CA LEU A 782 -0.66 -18.95 44.73
C LEU A 782 0.43 -19.97 44.32
N ILE A 783 0.99 -19.75 43.15
CA ILE A 783 1.91 -20.66 42.47
C ILE A 783 3.32 -20.42 42.98
N LYS A 784 3.98 -21.46 43.49
CA LYS A 784 5.40 -21.40 43.92
C LYS A 784 6.35 -21.63 42.73
N PRO A 785 7.63 -21.23 42.84
CA PRO A 785 8.63 -21.44 41.80
C PRO A 785 8.84 -22.92 41.40
N ASP A 786 8.55 -23.89 42.33
CA ASP A 786 8.57 -25.33 42.06
C ASP A 786 7.31 -25.84 41.33
N GLY A 787 6.36 -24.93 41.06
CA GLY A 787 5.11 -25.23 40.38
C GLY A 787 4.03 -25.85 41.28
N SER A 788 4.26 -26.00 42.58
CA SER A 788 3.19 -26.32 43.57
C SER A 788 2.36 -25.04 43.80
N ALA A 789 1.15 -25.20 44.30
CA ALA A 789 0.27 -24.05 44.60
C ALA A 789 -0.32 -24.15 46.03
N ASP A 790 -0.36 -23.04 46.72
CA ASP A 790 -1.16 -22.87 47.94
C ASP A 790 -2.55 -22.40 47.55
N GLU A 791 -3.57 -23.08 48.04
CA GLU A 791 -4.97 -22.81 47.69
C GLU A 791 -5.70 -22.11 48.82
N LYS A 792 -6.53 -21.11 48.49
CA LYS A 792 -7.48 -20.48 49.43
C LYS A 792 -8.70 -19.99 48.73
N VAL A 793 -9.82 -19.93 49.46
CA VAL A 793 -11.06 -19.29 48.99
C VAL A 793 -11.06 -17.85 49.46
N VAL A 794 -11.37 -16.96 48.53
CA VAL A 794 -11.40 -15.50 48.74
C VAL A 794 -12.74 -14.96 48.22
N ARG A 795 -13.35 -14.02 48.91
CA ARG A 795 -14.62 -13.40 48.53
C ARG A 795 -14.43 -11.96 48.13
N ALA A 796 -15.02 -11.58 47.01
CA ALA A 796 -15.01 -10.23 46.52
C ALA A 796 -16.00 -9.36 47.34
N GLN A 797 -15.63 -8.10 47.59
CA GLN A 797 -16.47 -7.09 48.16
C GLN A 797 -16.64 -5.93 47.18
N ALA A 798 -17.87 -5.66 46.77
CA ALA A 798 -18.19 -4.61 45.79
C ALA A 798 -17.36 -4.71 44.48
N GLY A 799 -17.14 -5.93 43.96
CA GLY A 799 -16.41 -6.16 42.74
C GLY A 799 -14.88 -6.09 42.89
N VAL A 800 -14.35 -6.06 44.10
CA VAL A 800 -12.91 -6.03 44.42
C VAL A 800 -12.56 -7.25 45.26
N LEU A 801 -11.50 -7.94 44.90
CA LEU A 801 -10.95 -9.08 45.60
C LEU A 801 -9.60 -8.76 46.18
N ASP A 802 -9.44 -8.90 47.51
CA ASP A 802 -8.18 -8.71 48.22
C ASP A 802 -7.56 -10.11 48.54
N VAL A 803 -6.46 -10.43 47.89
CA VAL A 803 -5.68 -11.65 48.15
C VAL A 803 -4.56 -11.34 49.12
N ALA A 804 -4.76 -11.60 50.42
CA ALA A 804 -3.69 -11.42 51.40
C ALA A 804 -2.59 -12.49 51.23
N MET A 805 -1.34 -12.06 51.21
CA MET A 805 -0.19 -12.99 51.23
C MET A 805 -0.01 -13.61 52.62
N PRO A 806 0.65 -14.81 52.74
CA PRO A 806 0.92 -15.40 54.02
C PRO A 806 1.66 -14.47 55.00
N GLU A 807 1.43 -14.65 56.30
CA GLU A 807 2.26 -14.04 57.33
C GLU A 807 3.66 -14.66 57.34
N GLY A 808 4.71 -13.85 57.46
CA GLY A 808 6.09 -14.31 57.37
C GLY A 808 6.66 -14.31 55.97
N ALA A 809 7.81 -14.94 55.78
CA ALA A 809 8.48 -14.97 54.47
C ALA A 809 7.71 -15.88 53.46
N TRP A 810 7.45 -15.38 52.28
CA TRP A 810 6.81 -16.10 51.21
C TRP A 810 7.50 -15.83 49.84
N LYS A 811 7.30 -16.76 48.88
CA LYS A 811 7.81 -16.65 47.52
C LYS A 811 6.83 -17.30 46.53
N TYR A 812 6.31 -16.50 45.59
CA TYR A 812 5.39 -16.99 44.57
C TYR A 812 5.79 -16.50 43.18
N GLY A 813 5.61 -17.38 42.18
CA GLY A 813 5.82 -17.12 40.76
C GLY A 813 4.54 -16.60 40.05
N GLY A 814 3.37 -16.78 40.72
CA GLY A 814 2.12 -16.29 40.10
C GLY A 814 0.88 -16.48 40.98
N LEU A 815 -0.22 -15.95 40.49
CA LEU A 815 -1.55 -16.08 41.09
C LEU A 815 -2.57 -16.41 40.00
N ILE A 816 -3.38 -17.47 40.22
CA ILE A 816 -4.55 -17.78 39.42
C ILE A 816 -5.80 -17.59 40.28
N LEU A 817 -6.81 -16.88 39.76
CA LEU A 817 -8.12 -16.79 40.38
C LEU A 817 -9.12 -17.58 39.54
N GLN A 818 -9.83 -18.49 40.19
CA GLN A 818 -10.89 -19.32 39.58
C GLN A 818 -12.24 -18.93 40.19
N ASN A 819 -13.16 -18.46 39.36
CA ASN A 819 -14.52 -18.12 39.81
C ASN A 819 -15.27 -19.39 40.20
N ALA A 820 -15.83 -19.43 41.41
CA ALA A 820 -16.61 -20.56 41.90
C ALA A 820 -17.90 -20.78 41.10
N ALA A 821 -18.45 -19.74 40.51
CA ALA A 821 -19.65 -19.78 39.66
C ALA A 821 -19.39 -19.07 38.31
N PRO A 822 -18.60 -19.68 37.42
CA PRO A 822 -18.28 -19.06 36.12
C PRO A 822 -19.55 -18.93 35.27
N PRO A 823 -19.65 -17.85 34.45
CA PRO A 823 -20.76 -17.72 33.51
C PRO A 823 -20.75 -18.89 32.50
N PRO A 824 -21.93 -19.34 32.04
CA PRO A 824 -22.00 -20.35 31.01
C PRO A 824 -21.35 -19.86 29.70
N ILE A 825 -20.60 -20.74 29.04
CA ILE A 825 -20.02 -20.43 27.72
C ILE A 825 -21.15 -20.36 26.70
N PRO A 826 -21.27 -19.28 25.93
CA PRO A 826 -22.28 -19.16 24.88
C PRO A 826 -22.09 -20.27 23.82
N GLN A 827 -23.16 -21.02 23.56
CA GLN A 827 -23.07 -22.23 22.69
C GLN A 827 -23.28 -21.97 21.21
N ARG A 828 -23.60 -20.76 20.74
CA ARG A 828 -23.95 -20.54 19.31
C ARG A 828 -23.40 -19.28 18.71
N TRP A 829 -22.80 -19.45 17.53
CA TRP A 829 -22.71 -18.40 16.54
C TRP A 829 -24.13 -18.08 16.00
N PRO A 830 -24.39 -16.82 15.63
CA PRO A 830 -25.61 -16.52 14.88
C PRO A 830 -25.69 -17.37 13.63
N ASN A 831 -26.88 -17.87 13.30
CA ASN A 831 -27.06 -18.64 12.07
C ASN A 831 -26.74 -17.74 10.85
N PRO A 832 -26.06 -18.27 9.82
CA PRO A 832 -25.85 -17.51 8.61
C PRO A 832 -27.20 -17.18 7.96
N VAL A 833 -27.46 -15.89 7.76
CA VAL A 833 -28.65 -15.38 7.08
C VAL A 833 -28.27 -14.96 5.65
N ALA A 834 -29.14 -15.26 4.69
CA ALA A 834 -28.92 -14.87 3.31
C ALA A 834 -28.89 -13.33 3.18
N LYS A 835 -27.90 -12.82 2.46
CA LYS A 835 -27.78 -11.38 2.18
C LYS A 835 -28.98 -10.90 1.37
N PRO A 836 -29.69 -9.83 1.79
CA PRO A 836 -30.77 -9.25 1.01
C PRO A 836 -30.23 -8.59 -0.29
N THR A 837 -31.10 -8.39 -1.25
CA THR A 837 -30.83 -7.51 -2.38
C THR A 837 -30.85 -6.06 -1.89
N ILE A 838 -29.81 -5.30 -2.21
CA ILE A 838 -29.64 -3.91 -1.77
C ILE A 838 -29.47 -3.04 -3.00
N GLU A 839 -30.26 -1.98 -3.09
CA GLU A 839 -30.21 -1.02 -4.20
C GLU A 839 -30.10 0.41 -3.68
N HIS A 840 -29.20 1.17 -4.26
CA HIS A 840 -29.04 2.60 -4.00
C HIS A 840 -28.59 3.33 -5.26
N ASN A 841 -29.22 4.45 -5.53
CA ASN A 841 -28.80 5.35 -6.61
C ASN A 841 -27.94 6.46 -6.01
N ALA A 842 -26.64 6.27 -6.03
CA ALA A 842 -25.68 7.20 -5.43
C ALA A 842 -25.62 8.52 -6.22
N PRO A 843 -25.86 9.66 -5.58
CA PRO A 843 -25.65 10.96 -6.24
C PRO A 843 -24.17 11.15 -6.54
N LYS A 844 -23.84 11.48 -7.80
CA LYS A 844 -22.47 11.83 -8.19
C LYS A 844 -22.10 13.25 -7.80
N LEU A 845 -23.10 14.13 -7.77
CA LEU A 845 -22.98 15.57 -7.51
C LEU A 845 -24.04 16.01 -6.50
N ILE A 846 -23.63 16.79 -5.52
CA ILE A 846 -24.50 17.44 -4.52
C ILE A 846 -24.07 18.90 -4.35
N PHE A 847 -24.96 19.74 -3.80
CA PHE A 847 -24.69 21.16 -3.58
C PHE A 847 -24.57 21.44 -2.08
N ALA A 848 -23.50 22.11 -1.68
CA ALA A 848 -23.31 22.56 -0.30
C ALA A 848 -24.45 23.48 0.14
N GLY A 849 -24.87 23.34 1.39
CA GLY A 849 -25.96 24.13 1.95
C GLY A 849 -27.36 23.72 1.49
N LYS A 850 -27.52 22.62 0.73
CA LYS A 850 -28.83 22.07 0.37
C LYS A 850 -29.08 20.71 1.04
N PRO A 851 -30.34 20.43 1.46
CA PRO A 851 -30.69 19.13 2.00
C PRO A 851 -30.51 18.03 0.94
N ILE A 852 -30.06 16.86 1.38
CA ILE A 852 -29.81 15.69 0.53
C ILE A 852 -30.65 14.54 1.05
N GLN A 853 -31.29 13.81 0.13
CA GLN A 853 -31.98 12.58 0.45
C GLN A 853 -31.25 11.40 -0.13
N LEU A 854 -30.92 10.41 0.73
CA LEU A 854 -30.29 9.16 0.36
C LEU A 854 -31.27 8.02 0.63
N LEU A 855 -31.73 7.35 -0.41
CA LEU A 855 -32.67 6.22 -0.33
C LEU A 855 -31.91 4.92 -0.53
N LEU A 856 -32.06 3.99 0.42
CA LEU A 856 -31.64 2.61 0.29
C LEU A 856 -32.85 1.69 0.21
N ARG A 857 -32.90 0.77 -0.73
CA ARG A 857 -33.91 -0.29 -0.82
C ARG A 857 -33.28 -1.61 -0.42
N VAL A 858 -33.95 -2.33 0.46
CA VAL A 858 -33.51 -3.63 0.97
C VAL A 858 -34.63 -4.64 0.77
N TYR A 859 -34.38 -5.77 0.11
CA TYR A 859 -35.37 -6.77 -0.16
C TYR A 859 -34.80 -8.20 -0.12
N PRO A 860 -35.45 -9.14 0.55
CA PRO A 860 -36.53 -8.96 1.52
C PRO A 860 -36.02 -8.27 2.81
N PHE A 861 -36.88 -7.49 3.48
CA PHE A 861 -36.53 -6.76 4.70
C PHE A 861 -36.94 -7.46 6.00
N ASN A 862 -37.65 -8.58 5.92
CA ASN A 862 -38.20 -9.28 7.10
C ASN A 862 -37.12 -9.68 8.13
N ASN A 863 -35.92 -10.00 7.67
CA ASN A 863 -34.79 -10.41 8.51
C ASN A 863 -33.84 -9.25 8.84
N VAL A 864 -34.15 -8.04 8.39
CA VAL A 864 -33.34 -6.87 8.64
C VAL A 864 -33.91 -6.09 9.84
N LYS A 865 -33.07 -5.87 10.86
CA LYS A 865 -33.41 -5.12 12.06
C LYS A 865 -33.33 -3.62 11.84
N THR A 866 -32.26 -3.15 11.24
CA THR A 866 -32.01 -1.73 10.99
C THR A 866 -31.05 -1.52 9.82
N VAL A 867 -31.18 -0.37 9.19
CA VAL A 867 -30.23 0.16 8.23
C VAL A 867 -29.61 1.40 8.82
N ARG A 868 -28.28 1.44 8.86
CA ARG A 868 -27.52 2.57 9.39
C ARG A 868 -26.75 3.24 8.27
N LEU A 869 -26.93 4.53 8.09
CA LEU A 869 -26.09 5.37 7.25
C LEU A 869 -24.92 5.88 8.09
N HIS A 870 -23.70 5.67 7.60
CA HIS A 870 -22.50 6.33 8.10
C HIS A 870 -22.05 7.37 7.09
N TYR A 871 -21.76 8.60 7.55
CA TYR A 871 -21.34 9.68 6.64
C TYR A 871 -20.40 10.67 7.33
N ARG A 872 -19.56 11.31 6.53
CA ARG A 872 -18.63 12.38 6.95
C ARG A 872 -18.08 13.14 5.73
N PRO A 873 -17.41 14.29 5.91
CA PRO A 873 -16.53 14.84 4.89
C PRO A 873 -15.49 13.78 4.45
N LEU A 874 -15.05 13.80 3.20
CA LEU A 874 -13.98 12.92 2.70
C LEU A 874 -12.66 13.32 3.36
N ASN A 875 -12.61 13.21 4.65
CA ASN A 875 -11.52 13.51 5.55
C ASN A 875 -11.36 12.32 6.53
N GLN A 876 -10.30 11.54 6.38
CA GLN A 876 -10.07 10.33 7.17
C GLN A 876 -9.92 10.60 8.68
N LEU A 877 -9.67 11.84 9.10
CA LEU A 877 -9.58 12.26 10.50
C LEU A 877 -10.91 12.78 11.03
N ALA A 878 -11.91 13.01 10.16
CA ALA A 878 -13.23 13.44 10.59
C ALA A 878 -13.99 12.28 11.24
N VAL A 879 -14.73 12.59 12.30
CA VAL A 879 -15.57 11.61 13.00
C VAL A 879 -16.74 11.20 12.11
N TRP A 880 -17.02 9.89 12.04
CA TRP A 880 -18.21 9.37 11.40
C TRP A 880 -19.47 9.80 12.17
N LYS A 881 -20.42 10.39 11.46
CA LYS A 881 -21.80 10.55 11.91
C LYS A 881 -22.61 9.33 11.49
N ALA A 882 -23.62 8.95 12.27
CA ALA A 882 -24.48 7.82 11.94
C ALA A 882 -25.96 8.17 12.13
N MET A 883 -26.82 7.61 11.27
CA MET A 883 -28.27 7.72 11.32
C MET A 883 -28.90 6.35 11.09
N ASP A 884 -29.88 5.96 11.90
CA ASP A 884 -30.61 4.70 11.76
C ASP A 884 -31.96 4.94 11.09
N ALA A 885 -32.38 3.99 10.23
CA ALA A 885 -33.68 3.97 9.61
C ALA A 885 -34.26 2.55 9.60
N PRO A 886 -35.60 2.40 9.68
CA PRO A 886 -36.25 1.10 9.52
C PRO A 886 -36.08 0.58 8.08
N PRO A 887 -35.87 -0.73 7.88
CA PRO A 887 -35.55 -1.29 6.58
C PRO A 887 -36.64 -1.11 5.51
N GLN A 888 -37.93 -0.95 5.92
CA GLN A 888 -39.05 -0.69 5.02
C GLN A 888 -39.00 0.69 4.37
N HIS A 889 -38.36 1.67 5.03
CA HIS A 889 -38.27 3.07 4.63
C HIS A 889 -36.90 3.64 4.97
N ALA A 890 -35.83 3.03 4.42
CA ALA A 890 -34.47 3.49 4.66
C ALA A 890 -34.17 4.75 3.81
N LEU A 891 -34.85 5.85 4.18
CA LEU A 891 -34.64 7.20 3.64
C LEU A 891 -33.93 8.06 4.67
N PHE A 892 -32.78 8.57 4.31
CA PHE A 892 -31.94 9.42 5.14
C PHE A 892 -31.93 10.84 4.59
N SER A 893 -32.18 11.81 5.46
CA SER A 893 -32.19 13.22 5.11
C SER A 893 -31.00 13.91 5.78
N LEU A 894 -29.99 14.25 5.01
CA LEU A 894 -28.87 15.07 5.47
C LEU A 894 -29.27 16.54 5.36
N THR A 895 -28.93 17.31 6.41
CA THR A 895 -29.18 18.76 6.44
C THR A 895 -28.12 19.53 5.66
N ALA A 896 -28.34 20.83 5.49
CA ALA A 896 -27.35 21.72 4.89
C ALA A 896 -26.00 21.73 5.65
N GLU A 897 -26.05 21.52 6.97
CA GLU A 897 -24.87 21.52 7.86
C GLU A 897 -24.06 20.22 7.78
N ASP A 898 -24.60 19.17 7.15
CA ASP A 898 -23.93 17.89 6.97
C ASP A 898 -23.00 17.88 5.74
N THR A 899 -22.96 18.96 4.97
CA THR A 899 -22.10 19.09 3.79
C THR A 899 -21.10 20.24 3.96
N ASP A 900 -19.84 19.88 3.96
CA ASP A 900 -18.75 20.85 3.97
C ASP A 900 -18.37 21.25 2.52
N PRO A 901 -18.38 22.55 2.15
CA PRO A 901 -18.02 22.98 0.81
C PRO A 901 -16.55 22.71 0.44
N HIS A 902 -15.66 22.48 1.43
CA HIS A 902 -14.25 22.19 1.21
C HIS A 902 -13.97 20.71 0.95
N TRP A 903 -14.94 19.82 1.20
CA TRP A 903 -14.76 18.38 1.09
C TRP A 903 -15.85 17.73 0.25
N ASP A 904 -15.54 16.61 -0.41
CA ASP A 904 -16.55 15.71 -0.93
C ASP A 904 -17.21 14.95 0.22
N LEU A 905 -18.42 14.45 0.02
CA LEU A 905 -19.15 13.66 1.01
C LEU A 905 -18.79 12.19 0.87
N GLN A 906 -18.29 11.58 1.93
CA GLN A 906 -18.05 10.14 2.04
C GLN A 906 -19.14 9.49 2.88
N TYR A 907 -19.73 8.39 2.38
CA TYR A 907 -20.77 7.66 3.10
C TYR A 907 -20.88 6.20 2.69
N TYR A 908 -21.44 5.36 3.58
CA TYR A 908 -21.77 3.96 3.33
C TYR A 908 -22.94 3.54 4.22
N PHE A 909 -23.52 2.37 3.91
CA PHE A 909 -24.60 1.79 4.70
C PHE A 909 -24.14 0.50 5.39
N GLU A 910 -24.60 0.30 6.61
CA GLU A 910 -24.49 -0.92 7.38
C GLU A 910 -25.91 -1.49 7.56
N ILE A 911 -26.11 -2.70 7.11
CA ILE A 911 -27.41 -3.41 7.21
C ILE A 911 -27.23 -4.50 8.26
N LEU A 912 -27.96 -4.41 9.37
CA LEU A 912 -27.90 -5.38 10.47
C LEU A 912 -29.16 -6.22 10.46
N ASN A 913 -29.02 -7.54 10.58
CA ASN A 913 -30.14 -8.47 10.66
C ASN A 913 -30.57 -8.73 12.12
N ASN A 914 -31.69 -9.48 12.29
CA ASN A 914 -32.25 -9.79 13.60
C ASN A 914 -31.38 -10.78 14.40
N GLU A 915 -30.46 -11.51 13.76
CA GLU A 915 -29.67 -12.58 14.35
C GLU A 915 -28.21 -12.19 14.64
N GLY A 916 -27.87 -10.90 14.48
CA GLY A 916 -26.57 -10.38 14.88
C GLY A 916 -25.48 -10.49 13.82
N SER A 917 -25.80 -10.73 12.54
CA SER A 917 -24.90 -10.54 11.42
C SER A 917 -25.29 -9.32 10.60
N GLY A 918 -24.45 -8.89 9.67
CA GLY A 918 -24.74 -7.72 8.87
C GLY A 918 -23.95 -7.69 7.56
N TRP A 919 -24.19 -6.64 6.80
CA TRP A 919 -23.56 -6.40 5.52
C TRP A 919 -23.27 -4.93 5.35
N PHE A 920 -22.13 -4.63 4.73
CA PHE A 920 -21.86 -3.29 4.23
C PHE A 920 -22.37 -3.12 2.81
N TYR A 921 -22.76 -1.90 2.49
CA TYR A 921 -23.09 -1.49 1.13
C TYR A 921 -22.51 -0.10 0.82
N PRO A 922 -21.61 0.03 -0.16
CA PRO A 922 -21.12 -1.01 -1.09
C PRO A 922 -20.39 -2.16 -0.39
N ASP A 923 -20.43 -3.34 -1.02
CA ASP A 923 -19.77 -4.53 -0.50
C ASP A 923 -18.24 -4.42 -0.68
N PRO A 924 -17.43 -4.46 0.41
CA PRO A 924 -15.97 -4.39 0.32
C PRO A 924 -15.32 -5.46 -0.56
N ALA A 925 -15.97 -6.63 -0.69
CA ALA A 925 -15.49 -7.71 -1.54
C ALA A 925 -15.64 -7.42 -3.03
N GLN A 926 -16.58 -6.53 -3.42
CA GLN A 926 -16.95 -6.27 -4.81
C GLN A 926 -16.60 -4.86 -5.28
N ALA A 927 -16.60 -3.88 -4.37
CA ALA A 927 -16.40 -2.48 -4.71
C ALA A 927 -15.61 -1.73 -3.62
N ARG A 928 -15.32 -0.46 -3.85
CA ARG A 928 -14.89 0.45 -2.79
C ARG A 928 -16.03 0.54 -1.76
N PRO A 929 -15.75 0.30 -0.46
CA PRO A 929 -16.80 0.13 0.56
C PRO A 929 -17.45 1.43 1.03
N TYR A 930 -17.38 2.48 0.24
CA TYR A 930 -18.03 3.75 0.48
C TYR A 930 -18.29 4.49 -0.83
N PHE A 931 -19.30 5.30 -0.82
CA PHE A 931 -19.59 6.26 -1.88
C PHE A 931 -18.85 7.57 -1.64
N VAL A 932 -18.55 8.28 -2.71
CA VAL A 932 -18.06 9.68 -2.65
C VAL A 932 -18.92 10.50 -3.61
N ALA A 933 -19.65 11.47 -3.04
CA ALA A 933 -20.41 12.45 -3.81
C ALA A 933 -19.65 13.77 -3.87
N THR A 934 -19.44 14.28 -5.07
CA THR A 934 -18.76 15.57 -5.26
C THR A 934 -19.63 16.71 -4.75
N VAL A 935 -19.11 17.50 -3.81
CA VAL A 935 -19.79 18.68 -3.29
C VAL A 935 -19.41 19.91 -4.12
N GLN A 936 -20.38 20.59 -4.67
CA GLN A 936 -20.20 21.88 -5.37
C GLN A 936 -20.90 23.02 -4.62
N ILE A 937 -20.47 24.23 -4.86
CA ILE A 937 -21.14 25.44 -4.42
C ILE A 937 -21.92 25.98 -5.62
N GLU A 938 -23.18 26.32 -5.38
CA GLU A 938 -23.99 26.95 -6.41
C GLU A 938 -23.43 28.37 -6.69
N VAL A 939 -22.86 28.56 -7.87
CA VAL A 939 -22.43 29.89 -8.29
C VAL A 939 -23.68 30.64 -8.75
N PRO A 940 -24.05 31.75 -8.13
CA PRO A 940 -25.18 32.53 -8.61
C PRO A 940 -24.93 32.94 -10.09
N PRO A 941 -25.97 32.96 -10.93
CA PRO A 941 -25.81 33.40 -12.30
C PRO A 941 -25.19 34.81 -12.34
N PRO A 942 -24.31 35.08 -13.29
CA PRO A 942 -23.74 36.42 -13.42
C PRO A 942 -24.86 37.46 -13.47
N PRO A 943 -24.69 38.60 -12.80
CA PRO A 943 -25.70 39.64 -12.85
C PRO A 943 -26.02 39.95 -14.31
N PRO A 944 -27.30 40.19 -14.66
CA PRO A 944 -27.65 40.54 -16.02
C PRO A 944 -26.79 41.72 -16.49
N PRO A 945 -26.34 41.71 -17.73
CA PRO A 945 -25.56 42.83 -18.27
C PRO A 945 -26.30 44.13 -17.99
N PRO A 946 -25.61 45.22 -17.60
CA PRO A 946 -26.25 46.50 -17.36
C PRO A 946 -27.12 46.84 -18.55
N ALA A 947 -28.37 47.26 -18.29
CA ALA A 947 -29.32 47.62 -19.31
C ALA A 947 -28.61 48.62 -20.26
N ALA A 948 -28.69 48.36 -21.54
CA ALA A 948 -28.16 49.32 -22.54
C ALA A 948 -28.70 50.72 -22.26
N PRO A 949 -27.88 51.76 -22.24
CA PRO A 949 -28.36 53.10 -22.04
C PRO A 949 -29.49 53.37 -23.06
N PRO A 950 -30.57 54.06 -22.64
CA PRO A 950 -31.66 54.39 -23.55
C PRO A 950 -31.10 55.09 -24.79
N PRO A 951 -31.61 54.83 -25.99
CA PRO A 951 -31.13 55.50 -27.22
C PRO A 951 -31.26 56.96 -26.98
N ASN A 952 -30.19 57.75 -27.20
CA ASN A 952 -30.20 59.23 -27.17
C ASN A 952 -31.30 59.71 -28.07
N GLU A 953 -32.31 60.35 -27.52
CA GLU A 953 -33.28 61.09 -28.27
C GLU A 953 -32.52 62.15 -29.06
N SER A 954 -32.61 62.05 -30.39
CA SER A 954 -32.52 63.04 -31.44
C SER A 954 -31.61 64.27 -31.24
N ALA A 955 -30.46 64.22 -31.88
CA ALA A 955 -29.89 65.50 -32.39
C ALA A 955 -30.76 66.07 -33.55
N PRO A 956 -31.05 67.34 -33.59
CA PRO A 956 -31.82 67.93 -34.67
C PRO A 956 -31.00 67.94 -36.00
N PRO A 957 -31.66 67.87 -37.17
CA PRO A 957 -30.95 67.78 -38.47
C PRO A 957 -30.21 69.09 -38.75
N PRO A 958 -29.04 69.05 -39.39
CA PRO A 958 -28.29 70.23 -39.78
C PRO A 958 -29.05 70.95 -40.87
N GLY A 959 -29.38 72.22 -40.59
CA GLY A 959 -30.05 73.13 -41.52
C GLY A 959 -29.23 73.31 -42.81
N GLY A 960 -29.90 73.17 -43.94
CA GLY A 960 -29.36 73.46 -45.27
C GLY A 960 -28.96 74.90 -45.45
N ALA A 961 -27.79 75.13 -45.99
CA ALA A 961 -27.37 76.39 -46.57
C ALA A 961 -27.54 76.32 -48.10
N VAL A 962 -28.40 77.15 -48.58
CA VAL A 962 -28.55 77.57 -50.01
C VAL A 962 -27.38 78.48 -50.38
N LYS A 963 -26.63 78.15 -51.31
CA LYS A 963 -26.06 78.70 -52.57
C LYS A 963 -24.75 78.05 -52.92
#